data_2938f08568691a2ba2ef0ac5cc4038cc
#
_entry.id   2938f08568691a2ba2ef0ac5cc4038cc
#
_cell.length_a   1.000
_cell.length_b   1.000
_cell.length_c   1.000
_cell.angle_alpha   90.00
_cell.angle_beta   90.00
_cell.angle_gamma   90.00
#
_symmetry.space_group_name_H-M   'P 1'
#
loop_
_entity.id
_entity.type
_entity.pdbx_description
1 polymer ?
#
loop_
_entity_poly.entity_id
_entity_poly.type
_entity_poly.pdbx_seq_one_letter_code
_entity_poly.pdbx_strand_id
1 'polypeptide(L)'
;MLKKFIVRLMLLCAVVMAAAGPLCADGEDGTARRRPKVALVLCGGGAKGAAHIGALKVLEEANVPIDMIVGTSIGGLVGGLYAMGYSAAELDSIVSNCDWKYLLSDNSYSRRDESFDGRSLDAKYLVRVPFYGMNAAKSDSPISRLPSGFIGGQNILNFLNGLAMSYRGDIEFKNLPVPFACVATDLSTGEAVVLDRGELTMAMRATMAIPGVFSPVEIDGRILVDGGVVNNFPVDVARNMGADIVIGVDIKNDAPSVDQLKAMPQVFMQMLDLLGYDAYVRNVHDVDILIKPDVSKYGTFSFNAPAVAQLIKNGEIAAREKMESVDSLVRRLNTLALGDYSQPSPVQAVPQKEKFRFADVVIGGVPYKDQHWLRRLSGLRPGVELAKVDIDKGVSVLMGTKAFSSVTYTIHGQGTDEETLVLNLKKGPSNVVALGARYDSEEAAGLLVHIGANELGLLGSKVGFTGRLSYNPYGEVTYSYNSKYFPKIEFNYKVGSMDMNIYKSTENQNNLDFLYQRGEINLANIYLRNYNFKVGARYEHYDYSRYLKYNIPDNYQEYSLQDKSYQSFYFSGKMDNLDDDYFARHGVAVEIEGAYWPKAYSNGMTPFGAVKLMVDGTMSAGKRLVFLPHLYGRVIIGDCTEIPYLNYFGGSEPGRYFGQQLPFIGMNHANPIYNSVMVARMDARRQFGSNHYVYAIANYLRSGMSIDEMLSSRGFGIWGFGVKYAYNSPIGPLSVNVHWSDYDHKFGAYVSLGHYF
;
A
#
# COMPACT_ATOMS: atom_id res chain seq x y z
N MET A 1 -9.41 -18.14 92.73
CA MET A 1 -10.76 -18.48 92.23
C MET A 1 -10.91 -18.33 90.69
N LEU A 2 -10.32 -17.34 90.05
CA LEU A 2 -10.50 -17.04 88.65
C LEU A 2 -9.98 -18.17 87.65
N LYS A 3 -8.82 -18.79 87.98
CA LYS A 3 -8.29 -19.92 87.18
C LYS A 3 -9.19 -21.16 87.18
N LYS A 4 -9.87 -21.48 88.25
CA LYS A 4 -10.79 -22.61 88.35
C LYS A 4 -12.11 -22.34 87.58
N PHE A 5 -12.50 -21.08 87.49
CA PHE A 5 -13.68 -20.66 86.77
C PHE A 5 -13.44 -20.73 85.23
N ILE A 6 -12.29 -20.26 84.78
CA ILE A 6 -11.91 -20.32 83.33
C ILE A 6 -11.78 -21.76 82.83
N VAL A 7 -11.16 -22.65 83.64
CA VAL A 7 -11.04 -24.09 83.27
C VAL A 7 -12.41 -24.78 83.22
N ARG A 8 -13.35 -24.45 84.16
CA ARG A 8 -14.69 -24.99 84.05
C ARG A 8 -15.52 -24.45 82.87
N LEU A 9 -15.30 -23.20 82.49
CA LEU A 9 -15.96 -22.58 81.37
C LEU A 9 -15.42 -23.21 80.01
N MET A 10 -14.11 -23.48 79.90
CA MET A 10 -13.52 -24.16 78.76
C MET A 10 -13.95 -25.62 78.65
N LEU A 11 -14.11 -26.33 79.80
CA LEU A 11 -14.67 -27.70 79.84
C LEU A 11 -16.16 -27.74 79.41
N LEU A 12 -16.92 -26.73 79.82
CA LEU A 12 -18.34 -26.60 79.49
C LEU A 12 -18.50 -26.29 78.01
N CYS A 13 -17.64 -25.42 77.39
CA CYS A 13 -17.61 -25.16 75.98
C CYS A 13 -17.16 -26.38 75.19
N ALA A 14 -16.21 -27.19 75.68
CA ALA A 14 -15.78 -28.44 75.04
C ALA A 14 -16.86 -29.52 75.03
N VAL A 15 -17.64 -29.62 76.14
CA VAL A 15 -18.77 -30.56 76.21
C VAL A 15 -19.94 -30.12 75.34
N VAL A 16 -20.20 -28.83 75.20
CA VAL A 16 -21.22 -28.31 74.27
C VAL A 16 -20.80 -28.49 72.79
N MET A 17 -19.50 -28.39 72.50
CA MET A 17 -19.00 -28.67 71.13
C MET A 17 -18.94 -30.20 70.83
N ALA A 18 -18.80 -31.06 71.80
CA ALA A 18 -18.83 -32.51 71.62
C ALA A 18 -20.26 -33.11 71.57
N ALA A 19 -21.27 -32.36 72.05
CA ALA A 19 -22.68 -32.76 71.96
C ALA A 19 -23.39 -32.28 70.65
N ALA A 20 -22.71 -31.40 69.86
CA ALA A 20 -23.13 -31.10 68.53
C ALA A 20 -22.53 -32.14 67.60
N GLY A 21 -23.14 -33.35 67.55
CA GLY A 21 -22.90 -34.32 66.48
C GLY A 21 -23.12 -33.63 65.15
N PRO A 22 -22.48 -34.14 64.09
CA PRO A 22 -22.75 -33.62 62.77
C PRO A 22 -24.22 -33.83 62.47
N LEU A 23 -25.07 -32.79 62.54
CA LEU A 23 -26.28 -32.72 61.76
C LEU A 23 -25.77 -32.76 60.29
N CYS A 24 -25.87 -33.95 59.71
CA CYS A 24 -25.98 -34.03 58.25
C CYS A 24 -27.26 -33.27 57.89
N ALA A 25 -27.13 -31.96 57.73
CA ALA A 25 -28.02 -31.23 56.88
C ALA A 25 -27.62 -31.69 55.49
N ASP A 26 -28.37 -32.60 54.91
CA ASP A 26 -28.58 -32.67 53.46
C ASP A 26 -29.22 -31.30 53.10
N GLY A 27 -28.41 -30.26 53.18
CA GLY A 27 -28.60 -29.03 52.46
C GLY A 27 -28.26 -29.35 51.03
N GLU A 28 -29.25 -29.57 50.22
CA GLU A 28 -29.17 -29.28 48.80
C GLU A 28 -28.62 -27.84 48.73
N ASP A 29 -27.27 -27.77 48.62
CA ASP A 29 -26.59 -26.55 48.18
C ASP A 29 -27.04 -26.33 46.77
N GLY A 30 -28.10 -25.52 46.63
CA GLY A 30 -28.67 -25.08 45.36
C GLY A 30 -27.70 -24.19 44.57
N THR A 31 -26.44 -24.55 44.50
CA THR A 31 -25.55 -24.12 43.46
C THR A 31 -26.00 -24.87 42.21
N ALA A 32 -26.89 -24.21 41.47
CA ALA A 32 -27.24 -24.65 40.14
C ALA A 32 -25.92 -25.04 39.44
N ARG A 33 -25.73 -26.34 39.14
CA ARG A 33 -24.53 -26.88 38.51
C ARG A 33 -24.44 -26.22 37.14
N ARG A 34 -23.61 -25.15 37.05
CA ARG A 34 -23.40 -24.46 35.78
C ARG A 34 -22.81 -25.45 34.76
N ARG A 35 -23.23 -25.37 33.51
CA ARG A 35 -22.63 -26.09 32.41
C ARG A 35 -21.12 -25.68 32.30
N PRO A 36 -20.23 -26.64 32.09
CA PRO A 36 -18.83 -26.33 31.79
C PRO A 36 -18.72 -25.34 30.62
N LYS A 37 -17.91 -24.31 30.77
CA LYS A 37 -17.66 -23.32 29.74
C LYS A 37 -16.62 -23.83 28.76
N VAL A 38 -16.92 -23.74 27.46
CA VAL A 38 -16.06 -24.15 26.37
C VAL A 38 -15.36 -22.91 25.79
N ALA A 39 -14.04 -22.94 25.78
CA ALA A 39 -13.24 -21.93 25.07
C ALA A 39 -12.73 -22.50 23.74
N LEU A 40 -12.72 -21.65 22.73
CA LEU A 40 -11.99 -21.87 21.48
C LEU A 40 -10.70 -21.05 21.52
N VAL A 41 -9.55 -21.73 21.37
CA VAL A 41 -8.25 -21.08 21.32
C VAL A 41 -7.61 -21.22 19.94
N LEU A 42 -7.24 -20.08 19.34
CA LEU A 42 -6.72 -20.01 17.98
C LEU A 42 -5.26 -19.53 17.99
N CYS A 43 -4.36 -20.38 17.51
CA CYS A 43 -2.91 -20.14 17.45
C CYS A 43 -2.56 -19.08 16.38
N GLY A 44 -1.45 -18.36 16.58
CA GLY A 44 -0.87 -17.48 15.56
C GLY A 44 -0.13 -18.26 14.46
N GLY A 45 0.00 -17.64 13.25
CA GLY A 45 0.71 -18.30 12.15
C GLY A 45 0.57 -17.65 10.76
N GLY A 46 0.12 -16.41 10.67
CA GLY A 46 -0.04 -15.68 9.41
C GLY A 46 -1.02 -16.34 8.44
N ALA A 47 -0.66 -16.52 7.17
CA ALA A 47 -1.53 -17.10 6.14
C ALA A 47 -2.11 -18.47 6.51
N LYS A 48 -1.40 -19.25 7.35
CA LYS A 48 -1.85 -20.56 7.83
C LYS A 48 -3.15 -20.47 8.64
N GLY A 49 -3.47 -19.26 9.17
CA GLY A 49 -4.72 -19.00 9.89
C GLY A 49 -6.00 -19.22 9.10
N ALA A 50 -5.93 -19.33 7.77
CA ALA A 50 -7.07 -19.77 6.97
C ALA A 50 -7.58 -21.17 7.39
N ALA A 51 -6.72 -22.01 7.97
CA ALA A 51 -7.12 -23.32 8.49
C ALA A 51 -8.07 -23.22 9.71
N HIS A 52 -8.01 -22.14 10.49
CA HIS A 52 -8.97 -21.91 11.57
C HIS A 52 -10.40 -21.84 11.06
N ILE A 53 -10.61 -21.22 9.88
CA ILE A 53 -11.94 -21.12 9.27
C ILE A 53 -12.49 -22.49 8.92
N GLY A 54 -11.65 -23.39 8.39
CA GLY A 54 -12.03 -24.77 8.12
C GLY A 54 -12.41 -25.53 9.38
N ALA A 55 -11.66 -25.37 10.47
CA ALA A 55 -12.00 -25.96 11.76
C ALA A 55 -13.32 -25.40 12.32
N LEU A 56 -13.53 -24.08 12.22
CA LEU A 56 -14.77 -23.42 12.65
C LEU A 56 -16.00 -23.96 11.92
N LYS A 57 -15.93 -24.21 10.60
CA LYS A 57 -17.05 -24.80 9.84
C LYS A 57 -17.51 -26.12 10.44
N VAL A 58 -16.56 -27.01 10.79
CA VAL A 58 -16.86 -28.32 11.36
C VAL A 58 -17.40 -28.17 12.78
N LEU A 59 -16.87 -27.26 13.60
CA LEU A 59 -17.38 -26.99 14.95
C LEU A 59 -18.79 -26.40 14.92
N GLU A 60 -19.13 -25.55 13.95
CA GLU A 60 -20.49 -25.04 13.72
C GLU A 60 -21.44 -26.17 13.30
N GLU A 61 -21.04 -27.01 12.34
CA GLU A 61 -21.82 -28.18 11.92
C GLU A 61 -22.13 -29.10 13.10
N ALA A 62 -21.18 -29.28 14.02
CA ALA A 62 -21.34 -30.08 15.23
C ALA A 62 -22.14 -29.37 16.34
N ASN A 63 -22.56 -28.13 16.15
CA ASN A 63 -23.23 -27.29 17.13
C ASN A 63 -22.48 -27.21 18.48
N VAL A 64 -21.15 -27.05 18.44
CA VAL A 64 -20.32 -26.87 19.64
C VAL A 64 -20.67 -25.54 20.30
N PRO A 65 -21.09 -25.52 21.58
CA PRO A 65 -21.40 -24.27 22.26
C PRO A 65 -20.10 -23.58 22.70
N ILE A 66 -19.63 -22.59 21.94
CA ILE A 66 -18.43 -21.80 22.23
C ILE A 66 -18.81 -20.64 23.14
N ASP A 67 -18.33 -20.64 24.40
CA ASP A 67 -18.63 -19.62 25.40
C ASP A 67 -17.65 -18.46 25.40
N MET A 68 -16.44 -18.65 24.86
CA MET A 68 -15.41 -17.62 24.72
C MET A 68 -14.36 -18.00 23.68
N ILE A 69 -13.71 -17.00 23.14
CA ILE A 69 -12.66 -17.17 22.12
C ILE A 69 -11.41 -16.39 22.59
N VAL A 70 -10.26 -17.06 22.47
CA VAL A 70 -8.97 -16.42 22.70
C VAL A 70 -8.04 -16.70 21.51
N GLY A 71 -7.36 -15.67 21.01
CA GLY A 71 -6.48 -15.84 19.87
C GLY A 71 -5.23 -14.99 19.90
N THR A 72 -4.21 -15.44 19.18
CA THR A 72 -2.97 -14.69 18.95
C THR A 72 -2.79 -14.46 17.46
N SER A 73 -2.31 -13.26 17.07
CA SER A 73 -1.99 -12.93 15.67
C SER A 73 -3.20 -13.19 14.75
N ILE A 74 -3.04 -13.97 13.69
CA ILE A 74 -4.16 -14.34 12.79
C ILE A 74 -5.28 -15.07 13.54
N GLY A 75 -4.97 -15.81 14.60
CA GLY A 75 -5.97 -16.42 15.46
C GLY A 75 -6.81 -15.38 16.20
N GLY A 76 -6.22 -14.25 16.59
CA GLY A 76 -6.92 -13.10 17.15
C GLY A 76 -7.80 -12.39 16.12
N LEU A 77 -7.39 -12.34 14.85
CA LEU A 77 -8.20 -11.79 13.76
C LEU A 77 -9.42 -12.66 13.45
N VAL A 78 -9.20 -13.95 13.19
CA VAL A 78 -10.27 -14.90 12.88
C VAL A 78 -11.22 -15.03 14.07
N GLY A 79 -10.67 -15.15 15.29
CA GLY A 79 -11.43 -15.24 16.52
C GLY A 79 -12.24 -13.99 16.84
N GLY A 80 -11.66 -12.80 16.64
CA GLY A 80 -12.35 -11.52 16.83
C GLY A 80 -13.49 -11.31 15.85
N LEU A 81 -13.32 -11.66 14.57
CA LEU A 81 -14.39 -11.61 13.58
C LEU A 81 -15.50 -12.60 13.91
N TYR A 82 -15.16 -13.83 14.30
CA TYR A 82 -16.14 -14.82 14.72
C TYR A 82 -16.88 -14.38 15.99
N ALA A 83 -16.17 -13.78 16.95
CA ALA A 83 -16.76 -13.25 18.18
C ALA A 83 -17.78 -12.13 17.95
N MET A 84 -17.61 -11.34 16.87
CA MET A 84 -18.58 -10.34 16.43
C MET A 84 -19.84 -10.93 15.78
N GLY A 85 -19.86 -12.25 15.49
CA GLY A 85 -21.00 -12.94 14.92
C GLY A 85 -20.89 -13.30 13.45
N TYR A 86 -19.72 -13.16 12.83
CA TYR A 86 -19.49 -13.69 11.49
C TYR A 86 -19.45 -15.22 11.55
N SER A 87 -20.22 -15.89 10.70
CA SER A 87 -20.17 -17.34 10.53
C SER A 87 -18.87 -17.79 9.84
N ALA A 88 -18.49 -19.04 10.01
CA ALA A 88 -17.34 -19.62 9.31
C ALA A 88 -17.47 -19.54 7.78
N ALA A 89 -18.70 -19.63 7.25
CA ALA A 89 -18.98 -19.47 5.81
C ALA A 89 -18.75 -18.03 5.32
N GLU A 90 -19.15 -17.01 6.10
CA GLU A 90 -18.88 -15.61 5.78
C GLU A 90 -17.39 -15.31 5.87
N LEU A 91 -16.68 -15.83 6.88
CA LEU A 91 -15.23 -15.70 7.01
C LEU A 91 -14.49 -16.30 5.80
N ASP A 92 -14.90 -17.49 5.34
CA ASP A 92 -14.37 -18.10 4.11
C ASP A 92 -14.58 -17.20 2.90
N SER A 93 -15.81 -16.69 2.72
CA SER A 93 -16.11 -15.76 1.63
C SER A 93 -15.24 -14.52 1.67
N ILE A 94 -15.08 -13.90 2.86
CA ILE A 94 -14.27 -12.70 3.06
C ILE A 94 -12.80 -12.99 2.68
N VAL A 95 -12.20 -14.02 3.28
CA VAL A 95 -10.76 -14.34 3.13
C VAL A 95 -10.41 -14.80 1.71
N SER A 96 -11.32 -15.55 1.06
CA SER A 96 -11.14 -16.05 -0.31
C SER A 96 -11.22 -14.93 -1.37
N ASN A 97 -11.92 -13.83 -1.07
CA ASN A 97 -12.07 -12.69 -1.99
C ASN A 97 -11.16 -11.50 -1.67
N CYS A 98 -10.32 -11.58 -0.64
CA CYS A 98 -9.39 -10.53 -0.27
C CYS A 98 -8.28 -10.30 -1.33
N ASP A 99 -8.00 -9.04 -1.62
CA ASP A 99 -6.74 -8.66 -2.26
C ASP A 99 -5.61 -8.58 -1.21
N TRP A 100 -4.99 -9.73 -0.96
CA TRP A 100 -3.93 -9.85 0.03
C TRP A 100 -2.71 -8.99 -0.29
N LYS A 101 -2.39 -8.78 -1.57
CA LYS A 101 -1.28 -7.92 -1.98
C LYS A 101 -1.52 -6.48 -1.55
N TYR A 102 -2.76 -5.99 -1.68
CA TYR A 102 -3.15 -4.68 -1.21
C TYR A 102 -3.18 -4.61 0.32
N LEU A 103 -3.83 -5.55 1.00
CA LEU A 103 -3.99 -5.55 2.46
C LEU A 103 -2.66 -5.59 3.20
N LEU A 104 -1.68 -6.33 2.67
CA LEU A 104 -0.34 -6.49 3.24
C LEU A 104 0.66 -5.48 2.64
N SER A 105 0.20 -4.31 2.26
CA SER A 105 1.00 -3.20 1.76
C SER A 105 0.52 -1.87 2.37
N ASP A 106 1.33 -0.82 2.23
CA ASP A 106 0.93 0.56 2.55
C ASP A 106 0.50 1.34 1.31
N ASN A 107 0.26 0.64 0.19
CA ASN A 107 -0.21 1.27 -1.03
C ASN A 107 -1.59 1.88 -0.82
N SER A 108 -1.84 3.03 -1.41
CA SER A 108 -3.17 3.64 -1.39
C SER A 108 -4.20 2.69 -2.03
N TYR A 109 -5.42 2.70 -1.52
CA TYR A 109 -6.54 1.91 -2.06
C TYR A 109 -6.70 2.12 -3.57
N SER A 110 -6.47 3.35 -4.01
CA SER A 110 -6.43 3.69 -5.41
C SER A 110 -5.29 4.69 -5.64
N ARG A 111 -4.48 4.48 -6.68
CA ARG A 111 -3.50 5.47 -7.17
C ARG A 111 -4.14 6.86 -7.33
N ARG A 112 -5.45 6.91 -7.59
CA ARG A 112 -6.23 8.15 -7.72
C ARG A 112 -6.41 8.91 -6.41
N ASP A 113 -6.23 8.27 -5.26
CA ASP A 113 -6.34 8.91 -3.94
C ASP A 113 -5.02 9.53 -3.49
N GLU A 114 -3.92 9.19 -4.12
CA GLU A 114 -2.62 9.78 -3.86
C GLU A 114 -2.51 11.22 -4.41
N SER A 115 -1.69 12.03 -3.76
CA SER A 115 -1.32 13.33 -4.30
C SER A 115 -0.50 13.18 -5.59
N PHE A 116 -0.62 14.13 -6.50
CA PHE A 116 0.13 14.11 -7.76
C PHE A 116 1.66 14.01 -7.53
N ASP A 117 2.18 14.78 -6.56
CA ASP A 117 3.60 14.77 -6.21
C ASP A 117 4.03 13.40 -5.64
N GLY A 118 3.20 12.76 -4.78
CA GLY A 118 3.48 11.44 -4.20
C GLY A 118 3.58 10.34 -5.26
N ARG A 119 2.67 10.34 -6.23
CA ARG A 119 2.68 9.39 -7.37
C ARG A 119 3.94 9.52 -8.23
N SER A 120 4.36 10.77 -8.49
CA SER A 120 5.55 11.04 -9.29
C SER A 120 6.83 10.46 -8.66
N LEU A 121 6.91 10.38 -7.33
CA LEU A 121 8.01 9.71 -6.64
C LEU A 121 7.91 8.19 -6.78
N ASP A 122 6.72 7.61 -6.60
CA ASP A 122 6.53 6.15 -6.64
C ASP A 122 6.78 5.57 -8.04
N ALA A 123 6.45 6.31 -9.10
CA ALA A 123 6.62 5.86 -10.50
C ALA A 123 8.07 5.72 -10.96
N LYS A 124 9.03 6.38 -10.29
CA LYS A 124 10.45 6.48 -10.75
C LYS A 124 11.42 5.62 -9.94
N TYR A 125 11.10 5.32 -8.69
CA TYR A 125 12.07 4.71 -7.77
C TYR A 125 11.71 3.28 -7.43
N LEU A 126 12.71 2.41 -7.46
CA LEU A 126 12.61 1.01 -7.06
C LEU A 126 12.51 0.84 -5.54
N VAL A 127 13.30 1.63 -4.83
CA VAL A 127 13.34 1.61 -3.36
C VAL A 127 13.23 3.02 -2.84
N ARG A 128 12.37 3.19 -1.83
CA ARG A 128 12.18 4.45 -1.13
C ARG A 128 12.21 4.21 0.37
N VAL A 129 13.08 4.92 1.05
CA VAL A 129 13.24 4.83 2.51
C VAL A 129 12.90 6.18 3.13
N PRO A 130 11.71 6.32 3.69
CA PRO A 130 11.34 7.52 4.44
C PRO A 130 12.06 7.52 5.80
N PHE A 131 12.43 8.72 6.31
CA PHE A 131 13.09 8.85 7.60
C PHE A 131 12.71 10.15 8.33
N TYR A 132 12.81 10.13 9.67
CA TYR A 132 12.53 11.29 10.50
C TYR A 132 13.69 12.29 10.49
N GLY A 133 13.40 13.59 10.57
CA GLY A 133 14.41 14.64 10.69
C GLY A 133 15.18 14.60 12.02
N MET A 134 16.32 15.29 12.07
CA MET A 134 17.19 15.33 13.26
C MET A 134 16.48 15.75 14.55
N ASN A 135 15.52 16.66 14.47
CA ASN A 135 14.78 17.17 15.64
C ASN A 135 13.66 16.22 16.13
N ALA A 136 13.32 15.20 15.35
CA ALA A 136 12.26 14.25 15.71
C ALA A 136 12.79 12.97 16.38
N ALA A 137 14.08 12.68 16.24
CA ALA A 137 14.73 11.52 16.84
C ALA A 137 15.39 11.93 18.17
N LYS A 138 15.04 11.23 19.25
CA LYS A 138 15.69 11.41 20.58
C LYS A 138 17.12 10.83 20.64
N SER A 139 17.59 10.24 19.57
CA SER A 139 18.91 9.58 19.47
C SER A 139 19.67 10.08 18.24
N ASP A 140 20.98 10.25 18.37
CA ASP A 140 21.88 10.68 17.30
C ASP A 140 22.18 9.58 16.25
N SER A 141 21.75 8.34 16.51
CA SER A 141 21.96 7.23 15.57
C SER A 141 21.10 7.40 14.30
N PRO A 142 21.68 7.25 13.10
CA PRO A 142 20.91 7.26 11.85
C PRO A 142 19.82 6.18 11.80
N ILE A 143 20.02 5.03 12.45
CA ILE A 143 19.08 3.90 12.49
C ILE A 143 17.82 4.26 13.28
N SER A 144 17.93 5.06 14.34
CA SER A 144 16.77 5.50 15.12
C SER A 144 15.81 6.43 14.37
N ARG A 145 16.19 6.87 13.18
CA ARG A 145 15.38 7.73 12.29
C ARG A 145 14.54 6.94 11.29
N LEU A 146 14.77 5.62 11.18
CA LEU A 146 13.99 4.75 10.32
C LEU A 146 12.62 4.45 10.95
N PRO A 147 11.59 4.15 10.14
CA PRO A 147 10.32 3.62 10.64
C PRO A 147 10.54 2.32 11.41
N SER A 148 9.69 2.07 12.41
CA SER A 148 9.77 0.89 13.28
C SER A 148 9.30 -0.42 12.63
N GLY A 149 8.80 -0.37 11.38
CA GLY A 149 8.37 -1.51 10.58
C GLY A 149 8.32 -1.13 9.10
N PHE A 150 8.38 -2.14 8.23
CA PHE A 150 8.32 -1.94 6.77
C PHE A 150 6.90 -1.61 6.29
N ILE A 151 5.87 -2.10 7.01
CA ILE A 151 4.45 -1.93 6.67
C ILE A 151 3.75 -1.26 7.86
N GLY A 152 3.15 -0.10 7.67
CA GLY A 152 2.34 0.59 8.68
C GLY A 152 1.07 -0.19 9.04
N GLY A 153 0.54 -0.97 8.08
CA GLY A 153 -0.64 -1.81 8.24
C GLY A 153 -1.96 -1.04 8.18
N GLN A 154 -1.97 0.13 7.54
CA GLN A 154 -3.15 0.97 7.40
C GLN A 154 -4.26 0.27 6.63
N ASN A 155 -3.92 -0.46 5.55
CA ASN A 155 -4.90 -1.11 4.70
C ASN A 155 -5.65 -2.23 5.43
N ILE A 156 -4.92 -3.02 6.22
CA ILE A 156 -5.55 -4.07 7.02
C ILE A 156 -6.40 -3.48 8.16
N LEU A 157 -5.96 -2.37 8.77
CA LEU A 157 -6.75 -1.67 9.78
C LEU A 157 -8.05 -1.10 9.17
N ASN A 158 -8.02 -0.48 7.99
CA ASN A 158 -9.20 -0.02 7.28
C ASN A 158 -10.15 -1.17 6.95
N PHE A 159 -9.60 -2.31 6.54
CA PHE A 159 -10.37 -3.52 6.27
C PHE A 159 -11.08 -4.03 7.53
N LEU A 160 -10.36 -4.17 8.64
CA LEU A 160 -10.93 -4.57 9.94
C LEU A 160 -11.97 -3.56 10.44
N ASN A 161 -11.67 -2.26 10.33
CA ASN A 161 -12.60 -1.20 10.67
C ASN A 161 -13.92 -1.35 9.91
N GLY A 162 -13.83 -1.73 8.65
CA GLY A 162 -15.00 -1.96 7.84
C GLY A 162 -15.83 -3.16 8.24
N LEU A 163 -15.19 -4.21 8.72
CA LEU A 163 -15.89 -5.40 9.22
C LEU A 163 -16.47 -5.19 10.64
N ALA A 164 -15.87 -4.29 11.41
CA ALA A 164 -16.26 -4.03 12.80
C ALA A 164 -17.05 -2.73 12.99
N MET A 165 -17.74 -2.21 11.97
CA MET A 165 -18.43 -0.91 12.03
C MET A 165 -19.47 -0.79 13.15
N SER A 166 -20.11 -1.89 13.52
CA SER A 166 -21.09 -1.94 14.63
C SER A 166 -20.45 -2.03 16.02
N TYR A 167 -19.14 -2.23 16.11
CA TYR A 167 -18.39 -2.41 17.36
C TYR A 167 -17.26 -1.39 17.46
N ARG A 168 -17.52 -0.12 17.10
CA ARG A 168 -16.53 0.95 17.13
C ARG A 168 -16.56 1.68 18.48
N GLY A 169 -15.39 2.08 18.94
CA GLY A 169 -15.20 2.79 20.20
C GLY A 169 -14.60 1.89 21.28
N ASP A 170 -14.59 2.41 22.50
CA ASP A 170 -14.07 1.70 23.67
C ASP A 170 -15.15 0.74 24.22
N ILE A 171 -14.97 -0.54 24.00
CA ILE A 171 -15.92 -1.59 24.40
C ILE A 171 -15.23 -2.67 25.23
N GLU A 172 -16.01 -3.33 26.11
CA GLU A 172 -15.60 -4.56 26.79
C GLU A 172 -15.86 -5.74 25.84
N PHE A 173 -14.84 -6.52 25.48
CA PHE A 173 -14.99 -7.62 24.51
C PHE A 173 -15.77 -8.81 25.08
N LYS A 174 -15.96 -8.87 26.41
CA LYS A 174 -16.89 -9.84 27.01
C LYS A 174 -18.36 -9.61 26.63
N ASN A 175 -18.70 -8.41 26.11
CA ASN A 175 -20.05 -8.03 25.68
C ASN A 175 -20.28 -8.30 24.19
N LEU A 176 -19.29 -8.85 23.46
CA LEU A 176 -19.50 -9.34 22.11
C LEU A 176 -20.45 -10.55 22.11
N PRO A 177 -21.07 -10.89 21.00
CA PRO A 177 -21.91 -12.10 20.87
C PRO A 177 -21.23 -13.36 21.42
N VAL A 178 -19.91 -13.50 21.23
CA VAL A 178 -19.06 -14.44 21.95
C VAL A 178 -17.97 -13.65 22.67
N PRO A 179 -17.82 -13.77 24.00
CA PRO A 179 -16.73 -13.18 24.76
C PRO A 179 -15.36 -13.44 24.14
N PHE A 180 -14.54 -12.40 24.00
CA PHE A 180 -13.30 -12.44 23.23
C PHE A 180 -12.13 -11.82 23.99
N ALA A 181 -10.93 -12.37 23.77
CA ALA A 181 -9.67 -11.72 24.08
C ALA A 181 -8.61 -12.08 23.04
N CYS A 182 -7.66 -11.17 22.80
CA CYS A 182 -6.47 -11.50 22.03
C CYS A 182 -5.19 -11.10 22.77
N VAL A 183 -4.07 -11.72 22.40
CA VAL A 183 -2.80 -11.52 23.07
C VAL A 183 -1.87 -10.71 22.20
N ALA A 184 -1.24 -9.68 22.78
CA ALA A 184 -0.11 -8.95 22.21
C ALA A 184 1.11 -9.06 23.13
N THR A 185 2.26 -8.60 22.67
CA THR A 185 3.50 -8.53 23.46
C THR A 185 3.88 -7.06 23.69
N ASP A 186 4.08 -6.64 24.92
CA ASP A 186 4.67 -5.33 25.23
C ASP A 186 6.17 -5.36 24.89
N LEU A 187 6.56 -4.57 23.91
CA LEU A 187 7.95 -4.53 23.43
C LEU A 187 8.92 -3.97 24.47
N SER A 188 8.42 -3.20 25.46
CA SER A 188 9.24 -2.56 26.48
C SER A 188 9.58 -3.52 27.63
N THR A 189 8.62 -4.40 28.01
CA THR A 189 8.77 -5.32 29.14
C THR A 189 9.01 -6.77 28.70
N GLY A 190 8.63 -7.13 27.47
CA GLY A 190 8.64 -8.49 26.98
C GLY A 190 7.51 -9.35 27.52
N GLU A 191 6.50 -8.76 28.16
CA GLU A 191 5.38 -9.48 28.77
C GLU A 191 4.20 -9.63 27.80
N ALA A 192 3.42 -10.70 27.97
CA ALA A 192 2.17 -10.88 27.28
C ALA A 192 1.11 -9.91 27.81
N VAL A 193 0.42 -9.22 26.93
CA VAL A 193 -0.69 -8.31 27.24
C VAL A 193 -1.98 -8.88 26.69
N VAL A 194 -2.93 -9.17 27.59
CA VAL A 194 -4.26 -9.62 27.21
C VAL A 194 -5.11 -8.38 26.89
N LEU A 195 -5.62 -8.32 25.67
CA LEU A 195 -6.49 -7.28 25.16
C LEU A 195 -7.93 -7.82 25.17
N ASP A 196 -8.73 -7.39 26.12
CA ASP A 196 -10.12 -7.82 26.38
C ASP A 196 -11.11 -6.64 26.40
N ARG A 197 -10.63 -5.44 26.10
CA ARG A 197 -11.39 -4.17 26.03
C ARG A 197 -10.67 -3.13 25.17
N GLY A 198 -11.35 -2.03 24.91
CA GLY A 198 -10.84 -0.91 24.13
C GLY A 198 -11.36 -0.92 22.71
N GLU A 199 -10.61 -0.36 21.79
CA GLU A 199 -10.93 -0.36 20.37
C GLU A 199 -10.60 -1.75 19.77
N LEU A 200 -11.63 -2.54 19.43
CA LEU A 200 -11.48 -3.92 19.01
C LEU A 200 -10.53 -4.11 17.81
N THR A 201 -10.65 -3.25 16.79
CA THR A 201 -9.80 -3.34 15.59
C THR A 201 -8.35 -2.94 15.86
N MET A 202 -8.11 -2.08 16.84
CA MET A 202 -6.76 -1.77 17.30
C MET A 202 -6.14 -2.92 18.09
N ALA A 203 -6.92 -3.62 18.91
CA ALA A 203 -6.48 -4.84 19.60
C ALA A 203 -6.12 -5.95 18.58
N MET A 204 -7.00 -6.16 17.56
CA MET A 204 -6.73 -7.09 16.47
C MET A 204 -5.49 -6.67 15.65
N ARG A 205 -5.27 -5.37 15.42
CA ARG A 205 -4.08 -4.87 14.72
C ARG A 205 -2.81 -5.04 15.57
N ALA A 206 -2.90 -4.90 16.90
CA ALA A 206 -1.76 -5.08 17.80
C ALA A 206 -1.32 -6.55 17.86
N THR A 207 -2.27 -7.48 18.03
CA THR A 207 -1.96 -8.91 18.13
C THR A 207 -1.28 -9.48 16.88
N MET A 208 -1.44 -8.84 15.69
CA MET A 208 -0.83 -9.27 14.43
C MET A 208 0.43 -8.47 14.02
N ALA A 209 0.92 -7.57 14.87
CA ALA A 209 2.03 -6.67 14.55
C ALA A 209 3.39 -7.39 14.60
N ILE A 210 3.68 -8.28 13.65
CA ILE A 210 4.95 -9.03 13.57
C ILE A 210 6.13 -8.06 13.55
N PRO A 211 7.06 -8.13 14.52
CA PRO A 211 8.24 -7.25 14.58
C PRO A 211 9.03 -7.30 13.28
N GLY A 212 9.51 -6.13 12.84
CA GLY A 212 10.25 -5.99 11.59
C GLY A 212 9.41 -6.05 10.31
N VAL A 213 8.19 -6.60 10.33
CA VAL A 213 7.26 -6.61 9.20
C VAL A 213 6.28 -5.45 9.34
N PHE A 214 5.49 -5.45 10.42
CA PHE A 214 4.52 -4.41 10.70
C PHE A 214 5.03 -3.43 11.76
N SER A 215 4.62 -2.17 11.62
CA SER A 215 4.86 -1.17 12.67
C SER A 215 4.13 -1.57 13.96
N PRO A 216 4.78 -1.45 15.13
CA PRO A 216 4.16 -1.64 16.43
C PRO A 216 2.94 -0.74 16.63
N VAL A 217 2.02 -1.16 17.49
CA VAL A 217 0.80 -0.44 17.83
C VAL A 217 0.92 0.13 19.25
N GLU A 218 0.57 1.40 19.42
CA GLU A 218 0.54 2.05 20.74
C GLU A 218 -0.89 2.00 21.29
N ILE A 219 -1.07 1.32 22.44
CA ILE A 219 -2.32 1.24 23.20
C ILE A 219 -2.01 1.51 24.66
N ASP A 220 -2.69 2.47 25.28
CA ASP A 220 -2.55 2.86 26.70
C ASP A 220 -1.10 3.13 27.13
N GLY A 221 -0.32 3.78 26.25
CA GLY A 221 1.08 4.12 26.49
C GLY A 221 2.06 2.94 26.38
N ARG A 222 1.61 1.75 25.99
CA ARG A 222 2.43 0.57 25.70
C ARG A 222 2.69 0.44 24.21
N ILE A 223 3.87 -0.02 23.87
CA ILE A 223 4.25 -0.32 22.48
C ILE A 223 4.09 -1.83 22.26
N LEU A 224 3.03 -2.21 21.55
CA LEU A 224 2.61 -3.59 21.38
C LEU A 224 3.02 -4.14 20.02
N VAL A 225 3.48 -5.39 20.03
CA VAL A 225 3.79 -6.22 18.87
C VAL A 225 3.02 -7.53 18.92
N ASP A 226 3.16 -8.37 17.89
CA ASP A 226 2.49 -9.67 17.77
C ASP A 226 2.68 -10.51 19.04
N GLY A 227 1.57 -11.05 19.56
CA GLY A 227 1.57 -11.88 20.77
C GLY A 227 2.32 -13.20 20.59
N GLY A 228 2.52 -13.64 19.35
CA GLY A 228 3.27 -14.86 19.02
C GLY A 228 4.73 -14.83 19.47
N VAL A 229 5.28 -13.65 19.78
CA VAL A 229 6.61 -13.49 20.37
C VAL A 229 6.71 -14.13 21.75
N VAL A 230 5.65 -14.06 22.55
CA VAL A 230 5.66 -14.55 23.96
C VAL A 230 4.63 -15.68 24.18
N ASN A 231 3.42 -15.54 23.65
CA ASN A 231 2.33 -16.50 23.85
C ASN A 231 1.54 -16.73 22.55
N ASN A 232 2.06 -17.62 21.71
CA ASN A 232 1.47 -17.87 20.38
C ASN A 232 0.20 -18.74 20.43
N PHE A 233 -0.06 -19.46 21.53
CA PHE A 233 -1.22 -20.33 21.69
C PHE A 233 -1.82 -20.15 23.08
N PRO A 234 -2.68 -19.12 23.30
CA PRO A 234 -3.01 -18.58 24.61
C PRO A 234 -4.08 -19.38 25.38
N VAL A 235 -3.82 -20.68 25.62
CA VAL A 235 -4.70 -21.58 26.40
C VAL A 235 -4.80 -21.15 27.87
N ASP A 236 -3.69 -20.74 28.45
CA ASP A 236 -3.59 -20.18 29.78
C ASP A 236 -4.52 -18.97 29.99
N VAL A 237 -4.62 -18.10 28.98
CA VAL A 237 -5.54 -16.96 29.00
C VAL A 237 -6.99 -17.42 29.01
N ALA A 238 -7.35 -18.41 28.19
CA ALA A 238 -8.70 -18.98 28.16
C ALA A 238 -9.05 -19.60 29.53
N ARG A 239 -8.13 -20.33 30.15
CA ARG A 239 -8.31 -20.87 31.53
C ARG A 239 -8.53 -19.76 32.53
N ASN A 240 -7.73 -18.68 32.47
CA ASN A 240 -7.87 -17.51 33.35
C ASN A 240 -9.19 -16.77 33.13
N MET A 241 -9.78 -16.82 31.95
CA MET A 241 -11.14 -16.30 31.67
C MET A 241 -12.24 -17.23 32.20
N GLY A 242 -11.86 -18.37 32.74
CA GLY A 242 -12.77 -19.32 33.38
C GLY A 242 -13.29 -20.43 32.46
N ALA A 243 -12.51 -20.83 31.44
CA ALA A 243 -12.79 -21.98 30.58
C ALA A 243 -12.58 -23.29 31.36
N ASP A 244 -13.61 -24.13 31.40
CA ASP A 244 -13.54 -25.49 31.97
C ASP A 244 -13.03 -26.50 30.94
N ILE A 245 -13.29 -26.24 29.64
CA ILE A 245 -12.89 -27.06 28.50
C ILE A 245 -12.30 -26.17 27.41
N VAL A 246 -11.16 -26.57 26.84
CA VAL A 246 -10.49 -25.86 25.79
C VAL A 246 -10.39 -26.70 24.52
N ILE A 247 -10.97 -26.21 23.43
CA ILE A 247 -10.73 -26.68 22.08
C ILE A 247 -9.68 -25.76 21.46
N GLY A 248 -8.52 -26.32 21.10
CA GLY A 248 -7.43 -25.55 20.53
C GLY A 248 -7.19 -25.89 19.07
N VAL A 249 -7.01 -24.89 18.22
CA VAL A 249 -6.60 -25.08 16.83
C VAL A 249 -5.16 -24.60 16.67
N ASP A 250 -4.24 -25.56 16.52
CA ASP A 250 -2.79 -25.33 16.40
C ASP A 250 -2.32 -25.39 14.95
N ILE A 251 -1.85 -24.26 14.43
CA ILE A 251 -1.32 -24.10 13.07
C ILE A 251 0.19 -23.89 13.05
N LYS A 252 0.88 -24.21 14.15
CA LYS A 252 2.35 -24.13 14.19
C LYS A 252 2.94 -25.29 13.40
N ASN A 253 3.92 -24.98 12.55
CA ASN A 253 4.74 -25.99 11.88
C ASN A 253 5.67 -26.67 12.88
N ASP A 254 6.07 -27.90 12.59
CA ASP A 254 7.18 -28.54 13.28
C ASP A 254 8.48 -27.75 13.05
N ALA A 255 9.50 -28.03 13.87
CA ALA A 255 10.78 -27.33 13.76
C ALA A 255 11.35 -27.41 12.33
N PRO A 256 11.80 -26.27 11.76
CA PRO A 256 12.30 -26.24 10.40
C PRO A 256 13.62 -27.04 10.30
N SER A 257 13.83 -27.66 9.14
CA SER A 257 15.09 -28.33 8.83
C SER A 257 16.22 -27.31 8.64
N VAL A 258 17.48 -27.73 8.78
CA VAL A 258 18.66 -26.86 8.57
C VAL A 258 18.64 -26.22 7.17
N ASP A 259 18.13 -26.93 6.16
CA ASP A 259 18.04 -26.43 4.80
C ASP A 259 17.02 -25.29 4.64
N GLN A 260 16.04 -25.19 5.49
CA GLN A 260 15.03 -24.14 5.50
C GLN A 260 15.49 -22.86 6.21
N LEU A 261 16.62 -22.88 6.95
CA LEU A 261 17.16 -21.77 7.72
C LEU A 261 18.33 -21.06 6.99
N LYS A 262 18.33 -21.00 5.66
CA LYS A 262 19.44 -20.45 4.87
C LYS A 262 19.33 -18.94 4.59
N ALA A 263 18.15 -18.35 4.69
CA ALA A 263 17.95 -16.93 4.42
C ALA A 263 17.59 -16.15 5.69
N MET A 264 18.01 -14.88 5.75
CA MET A 264 17.79 -14.00 6.90
C MET A 264 16.31 -13.92 7.37
N PRO A 265 15.31 -13.81 6.49
CA PRO A 265 13.92 -13.78 6.94
C PRO A 265 13.47 -15.03 7.67
N GLN A 266 13.90 -16.24 7.21
CA GLN A 266 13.57 -17.49 7.87
C GLN A 266 14.26 -17.62 9.24
N VAL A 267 15.54 -17.22 9.33
CA VAL A 267 16.27 -17.19 10.60
C VAL A 267 15.61 -16.25 11.60
N PHE A 268 15.23 -15.05 11.15
CA PHE A 268 14.56 -14.06 12.00
C PHE A 268 13.21 -14.57 12.52
N MET A 269 12.37 -15.14 11.65
CA MET A 269 11.09 -15.72 12.06
C MET A 269 11.26 -16.88 13.03
N GLN A 270 12.28 -17.73 12.82
CA GLN A 270 12.59 -18.83 13.75
C GLN A 270 13.06 -18.30 15.11
N MET A 271 13.82 -17.21 15.15
CA MET A 271 14.22 -16.58 16.42
C MET A 271 12.97 -16.10 17.20
N LEU A 272 12.01 -15.46 16.51
CA LEU A 272 10.75 -15.05 17.14
C LEU A 272 9.96 -16.26 17.67
N ASP A 273 9.89 -17.35 16.90
CA ASP A 273 9.19 -18.58 17.30
C ASP A 273 9.83 -19.26 18.53
N LEU A 274 11.15 -19.10 18.72
CA LEU A 274 11.87 -19.66 19.87
C LEU A 274 11.61 -18.88 21.16
N LEU A 275 11.32 -17.56 21.09
CA LEU A 275 11.08 -16.75 22.29
C LEU A 275 9.83 -17.21 23.06
N GLY A 276 8.76 -17.59 22.36
CA GLY A 276 7.53 -18.08 22.99
C GLY A 276 7.41 -19.61 23.11
N TYR A 277 8.49 -20.35 22.85
CA TYR A 277 8.41 -21.83 22.75
C TYR A 277 7.99 -22.51 24.04
N ASP A 278 8.52 -22.10 25.20
CA ASP A 278 8.20 -22.70 26.50
C ASP A 278 6.72 -22.47 26.89
N ALA A 279 6.18 -21.29 26.60
CA ALA A 279 4.76 -21.00 26.83
C ALA A 279 3.89 -21.88 25.89
N TYR A 280 4.28 -21.98 24.63
CA TYR A 280 3.58 -22.84 23.65
C TYR A 280 3.52 -24.31 24.10
N VAL A 281 4.64 -24.88 24.54
CA VAL A 281 4.68 -26.30 24.99
C VAL A 281 3.76 -26.51 26.19
N ARG A 282 3.80 -25.63 27.20
CA ARG A 282 2.87 -25.70 28.35
C ARG A 282 1.40 -25.65 27.89
N ASN A 283 1.08 -24.70 27.04
CA ASN A 283 -0.29 -24.47 26.59
C ASN A 283 -0.83 -25.63 25.72
N VAL A 284 -0.01 -26.27 24.88
CA VAL A 284 -0.41 -27.45 24.11
C VAL A 284 -0.82 -28.62 25.04
N HIS A 285 -0.12 -28.79 26.18
CA HIS A 285 -0.46 -29.83 27.16
C HIS A 285 -1.77 -29.57 27.91
N ASP A 286 -2.23 -28.34 27.98
CA ASP A 286 -3.45 -27.94 28.72
C ASP A 286 -4.71 -27.85 27.84
N VAL A 287 -4.62 -28.33 26.58
CA VAL A 287 -5.76 -28.40 25.65
C VAL A 287 -6.51 -29.71 25.83
N ASP A 288 -7.85 -29.64 25.94
CA ASP A 288 -8.70 -30.87 26.04
C ASP A 288 -8.91 -31.50 24.66
N ILE A 289 -9.17 -30.72 23.63
CA ILE A 289 -9.33 -31.21 22.24
C ILE A 289 -8.41 -30.38 21.32
N LEU A 290 -7.32 -31.00 20.85
CA LEU A 290 -6.37 -30.37 19.96
C LEU A 290 -6.67 -30.72 18.50
N ILE A 291 -7.00 -29.73 17.70
CA ILE A 291 -7.14 -29.79 16.24
C ILE A 291 -5.85 -29.27 15.62
N LYS A 292 -5.14 -30.12 14.87
CA LYS A 292 -3.83 -29.77 14.25
C LYS A 292 -3.88 -29.95 12.73
N PRO A 293 -4.26 -28.93 11.96
CA PRO A 293 -4.26 -28.98 10.50
C PRO A 293 -2.84 -29.19 9.94
N ASP A 294 -2.72 -29.93 8.83
CA ASP A 294 -1.45 -29.99 8.07
C ASP A 294 -1.21 -28.66 7.33
N VAL A 295 -0.29 -27.88 7.86
CA VAL A 295 0.14 -26.59 7.29
C VAL A 295 1.59 -26.60 6.84
N SER A 296 2.24 -27.76 6.81
CA SER A 296 3.68 -27.96 6.60
C SER A 296 4.20 -27.37 5.27
N LYS A 297 3.37 -27.33 4.23
CA LYS A 297 3.70 -26.79 2.90
C LYS A 297 3.59 -25.27 2.78
N TYR A 298 3.12 -24.58 3.84
CA TYR A 298 2.79 -23.15 3.79
C TYR A 298 3.60 -22.36 4.81
N GLY A 299 4.14 -21.23 4.34
CA GLY A 299 4.81 -20.25 5.20
C GLY A 299 3.85 -19.17 5.72
N THR A 300 4.33 -18.36 6.66
CA THR A 300 3.59 -17.23 7.27
C THR A 300 3.04 -16.23 6.25
N PHE A 301 3.69 -16.09 5.10
CA PHE A 301 3.31 -15.15 4.03
C PHE A 301 2.69 -15.80 2.79
N SER A 302 2.18 -17.02 2.89
CA SER A 302 1.54 -17.74 1.78
C SER A 302 0.12 -17.22 1.46
N PHE A 303 -0.07 -15.90 1.42
CA PHE A 303 -1.33 -15.23 1.13
C PHE A 303 -1.63 -15.21 -0.38
N ASN A 304 -2.11 -16.33 -0.91
CA ASN A 304 -2.62 -16.43 -2.28
C ASN A 304 -3.85 -17.34 -2.33
N ALA A 305 -4.74 -17.12 -3.29
CA ALA A 305 -6.02 -17.81 -3.34
C ALA A 305 -5.92 -19.35 -3.34
N PRO A 306 -5.01 -20.01 -4.08
CA PRO A 306 -4.87 -21.48 -4.00
C PRO A 306 -4.41 -21.97 -2.62
N ALA A 307 -3.48 -21.26 -1.97
CA ALA A 307 -2.99 -21.64 -0.63
C ALA A 307 -4.10 -21.47 0.42
N VAL A 308 -4.82 -20.34 0.38
CA VAL A 308 -5.94 -20.06 1.29
C VAL A 308 -7.02 -21.15 1.18
N ALA A 309 -7.46 -21.47 -0.03
CA ALA A 309 -8.47 -22.51 -0.25
C ALA A 309 -8.02 -23.89 0.27
N GLN A 310 -6.76 -24.26 0.06
CA GLN A 310 -6.25 -25.55 0.54
C GLN A 310 -6.08 -25.56 2.06
N LEU A 311 -5.65 -24.46 2.67
CA LEU A 311 -5.53 -24.33 4.13
C LEU A 311 -6.89 -24.46 4.82
N ILE A 312 -7.95 -23.83 4.29
CA ILE A 312 -9.32 -24.00 4.80
C ILE A 312 -9.70 -25.47 4.75
N LYS A 313 -9.47 -26.14 3.62
CA LYS A 313 -9.75 -27.59 3.49
C LYS A 313 -8.96 -28.45 4.48
N ASN A 314 -7.69 -28.13 4.72
CA ASN A 314 -6.87 -28.85 5.70
C ASN A 314 -7.41 -28.65 7.13
N GLY A 315 -7.94 -27.47 7.45
CA GLY A 315 -8.63 -27.19 8.71
C GLY A 315 -9.89 -28.04 8.89
N GLU A 316 -10.72 -28.18 7.84
CA GLU A 316 -11.89 -29.03 7.85
C GLU A 316 -11.50 -30.50 8.06
N ILE A 317 -10.48 -30.99 7.37
CA ILE A 317 -10.01 -32.40 7.52
C ILE A 317 -9.59 -32.67 8.96
N ALA A 318 -8.70 -31.81 9.52
CA ALA A 318 -8.20 -32.03 10.88
C ALA A 318 -9.29 -31.95 11.96
N ALA A 319 -10.28 -31.09 11.79
CA ALA A 319 -11.41 -31.01 12.70
C ALA A 319 -12.30 -32.24 12.59
N ARG A 320 -12.55 -32.78 11.39
CA ARG A 320 -13.31 -34.01 11.19
C ARG A 320 -12.60 -35.24 11.79
N GLU A 321 -11.27 -35.29 11.81
CA GLU A 321 -10.50 -36.33 12.50
C GLU A 321 -10.74 -36.33 14.03
N LYS A 322 -11.16 -35.21 14.61
CA LYS A 322 -11.50 -35.06 16.03
C LYS A 322 -13.00 -35.17 16.33
N MET A 323 -13.82 -35.50 15.32
CA MET A 323 -15.27 -35.47 15.42
C MET A 323 -15.82 -36.37 16.52
N GLU A 324 -15.22 -37.53 16.75
CA GLU A 324 -15.64 -38.44 17.85
C GLU A 324 -15.50 -37.75 19.23
N SER A 325 -14.39 -37.06 19.47
CA SER A 325 -14.15 -36.31 20.71
C SER A 325 -15.11 -35.11 20.83
N VAL A 326 -15.34 -34.40 19.72
CA VAL A 326 -16.27 -33.26 19.65
C VAL A 326 -17.70 -33.70 19.91
N ASP A 327 -18.17 -34.76 19.25
CA ASP A 327 -19.53 -35.32 19.47
C ASP A 327 -19.72 -35.84 20.89
N SER A 328 -18.69 -36.49 21.46
CA SER A 328 -18.70 -36.89 22.85
C SER A 328 -18.85 -35.72 23.81
N LEU A 329 -18.10 -34.62 23.54
CA LEU A 329 -18.21 -33.37 24.30
C LEU A 329 -19.62 -32.78 24.20
N VAL A 330 -20.17 -32.64 22.99
CA VAL A 330 -21.49 -32.04 22.74
C VAL A 330 -22.58 -32.87 23.46
N ARG A 331 -22.52 -34.22 23.34
CA ARG A 331 -23.46 -35.10 24.07
C ARG A 331 -23.39 -34.94 25.58
N ARG A 332 -22.16 -34.83 26.14
CA ARG A 332 -21.95 -34.60 27.58
C ARG A 332 -22.54 -33.28 28.03
N LEU A 333 -22.28 -32.19 27.28
CA LEU A 333 -22.80 -30.88 27.56
C LEU A 333 -24.34 -30.85 27.49
N ASN A 334 -24.94 -31.45 26.49
CA ASN A 334 -26.40 -31.56 26.32
C ASN A 334 -27.06 -32.39 27.45
N THR A 335 -26.39 -33.42 27.93
CA THR A 335 -26.89 -34.23 29.07
C THR A 335 -26.88 -33.42 30.35
N LEU A 336 -25.88 -32.53 30.56
CA LEU A 336 -25.80 -31.65 31.72
C LEU A 336 -26.76 -30.46 31.59
N ALA A 337 -27.20 -30.11 30.39
CA ALA A 337 -28.12 -29.00 30.10
C ALA A 337 -29.62 -29.34 30.31
N LEU A 338 -29.99 -30.58 30.67
CA LEU A 338 -31.37 -30.98 30.91
C LEU A 338 -32.03 -30.34 32.15
N GLY A 339 -31.34 -29.42 32.85
CA GLY A 339 -31.86 -28.58 33.88
C GLY A 339 -31.64 -27.11 33.53
N ASP A 340 -32.65 -26.41 33.05
CA ASP A 340 -32.82 -24.94 32.99
C ASP A 340 -31.70 -24.10 32.33
N TYR A 341 -31.00 -24.65 31.31
CA TYR A 341 -29.97 -23.90 30.57
C TYR A 341 -30.47 -23.52 29.19
N SER A 342 -30.62 -22.24 28.97
CA SER A 342 -30.73 -21.67 27.63
C SER A 342 -29.45 -22.00 26.86
N GLN A 343 -29.56 -22.72 25.74
CA GLN A 343 -28.47 -22.81 24.77
C GLN A 343 -28.09 -21.38 24.38
N PRO A 344 -26.78 -21.03 24.24
CA PRO A 344 -26.43 -19.77 23.61
C PRO A 344 -27.18 -19.69 22.28
N SER A 345 -27.96 -18.65 22.08
CA SER A 345 -28.61 -18.42 20.78
C SER A 345 -27.55 -18.49 19.69
N PRO A 346 -27.84 -19.05 18.51
CA PRO A 346 -26.93 -18.99 17.40
C PRO A 346 -26.44 -17.55 17.27
N VAL A 347 -25.14 -17.38 17.22
CA VAL A 347 -24.50 -16.05 17.15
C VAL A 347 -25.08 -15.35 15.92
N GLN A 348 -25.91 -14.32 16.16
CA GLN A 348 -26.43 -13.51 15.09
C GLN A 348 -25.53 -12.30 14.94
N ALA A 349 -24.98 -12.13 13.74
CA ALA A 349 -24.22 -10.92 13.43
C ALA A 349 -25.12 -9.69 13.64
N VAL A 350 -24.59 -8.71 14.37
CA VAL A 350 -25.25 -7.42 14.45
C VAL A 350 -25.28 -6.80 13.06
N PRO A 351 -26.47 -6.39 12.54
CA PRO A 351 -26.58 -5.79 11.22
C PRO A 351 -25.60 -4.64 11.08
N GLN A 352 -24.74 -4.68 10.07
CA GLN A 352 -23.77 -3.63 9.82
C GLN A 352 -24.52 -2.39 9.31
N LYS A 353 -24.30 -1.24 9.96
CA LYS A 353 -24.84 0.04 9.51
C LYS A 353 -24.14 0.46 8.22
N GLU A 354 -24.87 0.58 7.13
CA GLU A 354 -24.30 0.89 5.81
C GLU A 354 -24.05 2.38 5.61
N LYS A 355 -24.81 3.24 6.29
CA LYS A 355 -24.79 4.69 6.14
C LYS A 355 -24.77 5.39 7.49
N PHE A 356 -24.01 6.46 7.58
CA PHE A 356 -23.76 7.25 8.78
C PHE A 356 -24.02 8.72 8.51
N ARG A 357 -24.59 9.43 9.50
CA ARG A 357 -24.71 10.87 9.48
C ARG A 357 -24.10 11.42 10.75
N PHE A 358 -22.93 12.01 10.65
CA PHE A 358 -22.21 12.54 11.80
C PHE A 358 -22.63 13.98 12.09
N ALA A 359 -22.90 14.29 13.36
CA ALA A 359 -23.13 15.66 13.84
C ALA A 359 -21.84 16.50 13.70
N ASP A 360 -20.68 15.91 13.97
CA ASP A 360 -19.38 16.56 13.75
C ASP A 360 -18.34 15.56 13.22
N VAL A 361 -17.28 16.12 12.58
CA VAL A 361 -16.10 15.40 12.11
C VAL A 361 -14.87 16.10 12.67
N VAL A 362 -14.24 15.49 13.66
CA VAL A 362 -13.08 16.04 14.36
C VAL A 362 -11.80 15.43 13.79
N ILE A 363 -10.75 16.23 13.60
CA ILE A 363 -9.43 15.78 13.17
C ILE A 363 -8.42 16.04 14.29
N GLY A 364 -7.96 14.97 14.95
CA GLY A 364 -6.92 15.00 15.97
C GLY A 364 -5.52 14.78 15.40
N GLY A 365 -4.48 14.98 16.23
CA GLY A 365 -3.08 14.77 15.87
C GLY A 365 -2.43 15.89 15.02
N VAL A 366 -3.20 16.94 14.69
CA VAL A 366 -2.75 18.10 13.93
C VAL A 366 -3.17 19.41 14.58
N PRO A 367 -2.46 20.53 14.31
CA PRO A 367 -2.86 21.84 14.82
C PRO A 367 -4.28 22.23 14.40
N TYR A 368 -5.04 22.87 15.30
CA TYR A 368 -6.43 23.27 15.06
C TYR A 368 -6.62 24.05 13.74
N LYS A 369 -5.67 24.94 13.44
CA LYS A 369 -5.66 25.75 12.21
C LYS A 369 -5.60 24.91 10.91
N ASP A 370 -5.20 23.64 10.96
CA ASP A 370 -5.06 22.75 9.80
C ASP A 370 -6.25 21.79 9.66
N GLN A 371 -7.05 21.62 10.72
CA GLN A 371 -8.17 20.68 10.77
C GLN A 371 -9.24 20.97 9.70
N HIS A 372 -9.62 22.25 9.53
CA HIS A 372 -10.64 22.63 8.54
C HIS A 372 -10.21 22.30 7.11
N TRP A 373 -8.95 22.57 6.77
CA TRP A 373 -8.39 22.26 5.46
C TRP A 373 -8.29 20.76 5.20
N LEU A 374 -7.84 19.97 6.19
CA LEU A 374 -7.76 18.50 6.09
C LEU A 374 -9.15 17.86 6.00
N ARG A 375 -10.14 18.38 6.70
CA ARG A 375 -11.54 17.97 6.60
C ARG A 375 -12.08 18.21 5.19
N ARG A 376 -11.76 19.35 4.59
CA ARG A 376 -12.10 19.65 3.18
C ARG A 376 -11.37 18.73 2.20
N LEU A 377 -10.10 18.42 2.45
CA LEU A 377 -9.28 17.53 1.61
C LEU A 377 -9.81 16.10 1.62
N SER A 378 -10.16 15.57 2.80
CA SER A 378 -10.71 14.21 2.95
C SER A 378 -12.11 14.05 2.35
N GLY A 379 -12.86 15.17 2.19
CA GLY A 379 -14.27 15.14 1.75
C GLY A 379 -15.25 14.77 2.86
N LEU A 380 -14.78 14.45 4.07
CA LEU A 380 -15.60 14.08 5.22
C LEU A 380 -16.19 15.35 5.86
N ARG A 381 -17.50 15.51 5.79
CA ARG A 381 -18.20 16.73 6.25
C ARG A 381 -19.31 16.39 7.24
N PRO A 382 -19.50 17.20 8.29
CA PRO A 382 -20.64 17.08 9.18
C PRO A 382 -21.96 17.20 8.44
N GLY A 383 -22.99 16.51 8.92
CA GLY A 383 -24.36 16.59 8.42
C GLY A 383 -24.63 15.93 7.07
N VAL A 384 -23.60 15.40 6.40
CA VAL A 384 -23.73 14.66 5.13
C VAL A 384 -23.87 13.16 5.44
N GLU A 385 -24.76 12.47 4.71
CA GLU A 385 -24.85 11.02 4.77
C GLU A 385 -23.62 10.40 4.07
N LEU A 386 -22.85 9.62 4.80
CA LEU A 386 -21.63 8.95 4.35
C LEU A 386 -21.83 7.45 4.41
N ALA A 387 -21.52 6.75 3.32
CA ALA A 387 -21.35 5.32 3.35
C ALA A 387 -19.96 4.97 3.92
N LYS A 388 -19.77 3.73 4.36
CA LYS A 388 -18.44 3.23 4.79
C LYS A 388 -17.37 3.54 3.76
N VAL A 389 -17.65 3.30 2.47
CA VAL A 389 -16.70 3.55 1.37
C VAL A 389 -16.26 5.02 1.29
N ASP A 390 -17.12 5.98 1.71
CA ASP A 390 -16.76 7.39 1.73
C ASP A 390 -15.78 7.71 2.87
N ILE A 391 -15.94 7.06 4.02
CA ILE A 391 -15.03 7.18 5.16
C ILE A 391 -13.66 6.60 4.78
N ASP A 392 -13.64 5.38 4.23
CA ASP A 392 -12.41 4.71 3.78
C ASP A 392 -11.67 5.54 2.72
N LYS A 393 -12.42 6.15 1.79
CA LYS A 393 -11.87 7.05 0.78
C LYS A 393 -11.30 8.32 1.40
N GLY A 394 -11.96 8.90 2.39
CA GLY A 394 -11.45 10.06 3.12
C GLY A 394 -10.13 9.74 3.84
N VAL A 395 -10.05 8.59 4.49
CA VAL A 395 -8.81 8.06 5.10
C VAL A 395 -7.73 7.82 4.04
N SER A 396 -8.08 7.17 2.92
CA SER A 396 -7.15 6.91 1.81
C SER A 396 -6.56 8.19 1.22
N VAL A 397 -7.38 9.25 1.08
CA VAL A 397 -6.93 10.57 0.61
C VAL A 397 -5.94 11.22 1.56
N LEU A 398 -6.19 11.14 2.87
CA LEU A 398 -5.27 11.67 3.88
C LEU A 398 -3.95 10.90 3.88
N MET A 399 -3.98 9.58 3.82
CA MET A 399 -2.80 8.72 3.67
C MET A 399 -2.07 8.98 2.35
N GLY A 400 -2.80 9.20 1.25
CA GLY A 400 -2.25 9.53 -0.07
C GLY A 400 -1.47 10.84 -0.14
N THR A 401 -1.54 11.69 0.89
CA THR A 401 -0.63 12.85 1.03
C THR A 401 0.80 12.44 1.37
N LYS A 402 1.03 11.20 1.83
CA LYS A 402 2.29 10.64 2.35
C LYS A 402 2.82 11.34 3.61
N ALA A 403 2.08 12.30 4.18
CA ALA A 403 2.48 13.07 5.37
C ALA A 403 2.16 12.36 6.70
N PHE A 404 1.34 11.34 6.65
CA PHE A 404 0.89 10.59 7.83
C PHE A 404 1.37 9.14 7.77
N SER A 405 1.81 8.62 8.92
CA SER A 405 2.15 7.21 9.08
C SER A 405 0.92 6.35 9.37
N SER A 406 -0.13 6.95 9.95
CA SER A 406 -1.42 6.31 10.14
C SER A 406 -2.54 7.34 10.25
N VAL A 407 -3.74 6.94 9.82
CA VAL A 407 -5.00 7.66 9.97
C VAL A 407 -6.02 6.68 10.51
N THR A 408 -6.27 6.74 11.81
CA THR A 408 -7.30 5.92 12.46
C THR A 408 -8.57 6.74 12.68
N TYR A 409 -9.70 6.09 12.87
CA TYR A 409 -10.92 6.80 13.23
C TYR A 409 -11.74 6.03 14.27
N THR A 410 -12.45 6.79 15.10
CA THR A 410 -13.41 6.29 16.09
C THR A 410 -14.74 7.01 15.90
N ILE A 411 -15.84 6.35 16.29
CA ILE A 411 -17.17 6.94 16.29
C ILE A 411 -17.63 7.07 17.74
N HIS A 412 -17.82 8.30 18.21
CA HIS A 412 -18.34 8.59 19.54
C HIS A 412 -19.84 8.86 19.46
N GLY A 413 -20.58 8.54 20.56
CA GLY A 413 -22.02 8.72 20.63
C GLY A 413 -22.78 7.73 19.74
N GLN A 414 -22.23 6.54 19.51
CA GLN A 414 -22.82 5.53 18.64
C GLN A 414 -24.26 5.19 19.06
N GLY A 415 -25.21 5.24 18.09
CA GLY A 415 -26.62 5.00 18.34
C GLY A 415 -27.40 6.21 18.86
N THR A 416 -26.77 7.39 18.98
CA THR A 416 -27.43 8.66 19.31
C THR A 416 -27.53 9.57 18.09
N ASP A 417 -28.32 10.65 18.18
CA ASP A 417 -28.41 11.67 17.13
C ASP A 417 -27.15 12.56 17.03
N GLU A 418 -26.19 12.43 17.99
CA GLU A 418 -24.95 13.20 18.09
C GLU A 418 -23.70 12.36 17.77
N GLU A 419 -23.81 11.38 16.87
CA GLU A 419 -22.64 10.61 16.43
C GLU A 419 -21.55 11.54 15.87
N THR A 420 -20.33 11.42 16.41
CA THR A 420 -19.15 12.20 16.00
C THR A 420 -18.08 11.29 15.45
N LEU A 421 -17.61 11.58 14.23
CA LEU A 421 -16.47 10.90 13.63
C LEU A 421 -15.18 11.60 14.05
N VAL A 422 -14.33 10.92 14.80
CA VAL A 422 -13.01 11.43 15.22
C VAL A 422 -11.92 10.72 14.42
N LEU A 423 -11.19 11.49 13.58
CA LEU A 423 -10.01 11.01 12.85
C LEU A 423 -8.77 11.34 13.65
N ASN A 424 -7.93 10.36 13.94
CA ASN A 424 -6.66 10.53 14.63
C ASN A 424 -5.50 10.35 13.65
N LEU A 425 -4.80 11.44 13.36
CA LEU A 425 -3.70 11.48 12.39
C LEU A 425 -2.35 11.42 13.12
N LYS A 426 -1.52 10.44 12.78
CA LYS A 426 -0.14 10.35 13.27
C LYS A 426 0.80 10.82 12.16
N LYS A 427 1.61 11.86 12.44
CA LYS A 427 2.59 12.36 11.46
C LYS A 427 3.60 11.29 11.10
N GLY A 428 3.85 11.14 9.81
CA GLY A 428 4.87 10.27 9.27
C GLY A 428 6.26 10.90 9.19
N PRO A 429 7.27 10.14 8.76
CA PRO A 429 8.58 10.68 8.39
C PRO A 429 8.41 11.65 7.22
N SER A 430 9.10 12.79 7.29
CA SER A 430 8.97 13.85 6.28
C SER A 430 10.10 13.84 5.24
N ASN A 431 11.19 13.16 5.51
CA ASN A 431 12.33 13.06 4.60
C ASN A 431 12.34 11.72 3.88
N VAL A 432 13.05 11.67 2.75
CA VAL A 432 13.12 10.46 1.93
C VAL A 432 14.50 10.31 1.29
N VAL A 433 14.99 9.07 1.19
CA VAL A 433 16.02 8.66 0.26
C VAL A 433 15.40 7.65 -0.68
N ALA A 434 15.61 7.83 -1.99
CA ALA A 434 15.06 6.94 -2.99
C ALA A 434 16.12 6.54 -4.03
N LEU A 435 16.02 5.30 -4.50
CA LEU A 435 16.92 4.71 -5.49
C LEU A 435 16.09 4.15 -6.64
N GLY A 436 16.42 4.57 -7.86
CA GLY A 436 15.89 4.02 -9.10
C GLY A 436 17.03 3.37 -9.90
N ALA A 437 16.72 2.28 -10.58
CA ALA A 437 17.64 1.62 -11.49
C ALA A 437 16.90 1.29 -12.79
N ARG A 438 17.58 1.47 -13.91
CA ARG A 438 17.06 1.18 -15.24
C ARG A 438 18.17 0.69 -16.15
N TYR A 439 17.80 -0.21 -17.04
CA TYR A 439 18.59 -0.59 -18.21
C TYR A 439 17.74 -0.48 -19.46
N ASP A 440 18.30 0.04 -20.54
CA ASP A 440 17.71 -0.07 -21.85
C ASP A 440 18.76 -0.19 -22.97
N SER A 441 18.32 -0.61 -24.15
CA SER A 441 19.22 -0.91 -25.27
C SER A 441 19.88 0.32 -25.91
N GLU A 442 19.53 1.55 -25.48
CA GLU A 442 20.10 2.78 -26.05
C GLU A 442 21.01 3.55 -25.10
N GLU A 443 20.60 3.70 -23.84
CA GLU A 443 21.40 4.40 -22.83
C GLU A 443 22.14 3.46 -21.87
N ALA A 444 22.03 2.15 -22.08
CA ALA A 444 22.57 1.13 -21.18
C ALA A 444 22.04 1.28 -19.74
N ALA A 445 22.90 1.21 -18.72
CA ALA A 445 22.50 1.28 -17.33
C ALA A 445 22.36 2.73 -16.84
N GLY A 446 21.32 3.00 -16.08
CA GLY A 446 21.11 4.25 -15.36
C GLY A 446 20.75 4.00 -13.89
N LEU A 447 21.35 4.77 -12.99
CA LEU A 447 21.02 4.80 -11.57
C LEU A 447 20.51 6.19 -11.22
N LEU A 448 19.36 6.25 -10.56
CA LEU A 448 18.76 7.48 -10.06
C LEU A 448 18.83 7.49 -8.53
N VAL A 449 19.39 8.54 -7.96
CA VAL A 449 19.47 8.75 -6.51
C VAL A 449 18.72 10.03 -6.17
N HIS A 450 17.85 9.97 -5.18
CA HIS A 450 17.13 11.13 -4.70
C HIS A 450 17.20 11.24 -3.18
N ILE A 451 17.36 12.46 -2.69
CA ILE A 451 17.34 12.79 -1.25
C ILE A 451 16.43 14.00 -1.09
N GLY A 452 15.35 13.82 -0.31
CA GLY A 452 14.37 14.87 -0.04
C GLY A 452 14.28 15.24 1.43
N ALA A 453 14.38 16.51 1.74
CA ALA A 453 14.13 17.08 3.07
C ALA A 453 12.73 17.70 3.11
N ASN A 454 11.91 17.28 4.08
CA ASN A 454 10.48 17.60 4.20
C ASN A 454 9.65 17.27 2.94
N GLU A 455 10.17 16.42 2.05
CA GLU A 455 9.53 16.03 0.78
C GLU A 455 8.13 15.44 0.98
N LEU A 456 8.00 14.58 1.98
CA LEU A 456 6.73 13.96 2.38
C LEU A 456 5.92 14.82 3.34
N GLY A 457 6.45 15.98 3.76
CA GLY A 457 5.76 16.91 4.64
C GLY A 457 4.52 17.52 3.97
N LEU A 458 3.52 17.86 4.78
CA LEU A 458 2.25 18.38 4.29
C LEU A 458 2.40 19.80 3.74
N LEU A 459 3.01 20.67 4.52
CA LEU A 459 3.18 22.11 4.24
C LEU A 459 4.61 22.56 4.55
N GLY A 460 4.96 23.77 4.09
CA GLY A 460 6.23 24.42 4.34
C GLY A 460 7.25 24.20 3.25
N SER A 461 8.50 24.48 3.55
CA SER A 461 9.64 24.36 2.63
C SER A 461 10.02 22.91 2.44
N LYS A 462 10.21 22.52 1.19
CA LYS A 462 10.69 21.20 0.75
C LYS A 462 11.93 21.41 -0.10
N VAL A 463 12.92 20.56 0.08
CA VAL A 463 14.16 20.57 -0.72
C VAL A 463 14.42 19.17 -1.21
N GLY A 464 14.67 19.01 -2.49
CA GLY A 464 15.05 17.75 -3.10
C GLY A 464 16.35 17.87 -3.88
N PHE A 465 17.16 16.83 -3.83
CA PHE A 465 18.31 16.66 -4.71
C PHE A 465 18.16 15.34 -5.45
N THR A 466 18.28 15.38 -6.78
CA THR A 466 18.24 14.18 -7.63
C THR A 466 19.50 14.10 -8.48
N GLY A 467 20.17 12.98 -8.48
CA GLY A 467 21.32 12.69 -9.34
C GLY A 467 21.04 11.47 -10.21
N ARG A 468 21.26 11.59 -11.53
CA ARG A 468 21.26 10.48 -12.46
C ARG A 468 22.68 10.14 -12.88
N LEU A 469 23.09 8.93 -12.63
CA LEU A 469 24.35 8.35 -13.09
C LEU A 469 24.05 7.42 -14.26
N SER A 470 24.37 7.85 -15.48
CA SER A 470 24.11 7.13 -16.73
C SER A 470 25.02 7.66 -17.83
N TYR A 471 24.83 7.20 -19.05
CA TYR A 471 25.49 7.76 -20.23
C TYR A 471 25.23 9.26 -20.39
N ASN A 472 24.01 9.71 -20.08
CA ASN A 472 23.61 11.13 -20.04
C ASN A 472 23.34 11.57 -18.59
N PRO A 473 24.37 11.91 -17.80
CA PRO A 473 24.22 12.22 -16.38
C PRO A 473 23.61 13.58 -16.15
N TYR A 474 22.87 13.73 -15.02
CA TYR A 474 22.41 15.03 -14.56
C TYR A 474 22.30 15.12 -13.05
N GLY A 475 22.40 16.36 -12.55
CA GLY A 475 22.04 16.74 -11.20
C GLY A 475 20.90 17.76 -11.21
N GLU A 476 19.98 17.65 -10.26
CA GLU A 476 18.80 18.51 -10.15
C GLU A 476 18.57 18.86 -8.68
N VAL A 477 18.36 20.13 -8.40
CA VAL A 477 17.95 20.66 -7.09
C VAL A 477 16.55 21.23 -7.23
N THR A 478 15.66 20.82 -6.36
CA THR A 478 14.30 21.33 -6.28
C THR A 478 14.07 22.02 -4.94
N TYR A 479 13.45 23.16 -4.95
CA TYR A 479 12.92 23.82 -3.76
C TYR A 479 11.46 24.14 -4.00
N SER A 480 10.60 23.85 -3.04
CA SER A 480 9.22 24.29 -3.09
C SER A 480 8.71 24.76 -1.73
N TYR A 481 7.81 25.71 -1.75
CA TYR A 481 7.10 26.16 -0.57
C TYR A 481 5.60 25.91 -0.73
N ASN A 482 5.09 24.97 0.08
CA ASN A 482 3.69 24.58 0.09
C ASN A 482 2.93 25.40 1.15
N SER A 483 1.91 26.15 0.74
CA SER A 483 1.05 26.92 1.60
C SER A 483 -0.41 26.53 1.40
N LYS A 484 -1.23 26.64 2.44
CA LYS A 484 -2.69 26.49 2.34
C LYS A 484 -3.41 27.77 1.89
N TYR A 485 -2.70 28.90 1.82
CA TYR A 485 -3.26 30.23 1.55
C TYR A 485 -3.01 30.71 0.12
N PHE A 486 -1.95 30.23 -0.53
CA PHE A 486 -1.56 30.62 -1.88
C PHE A 486 -0.98 29.43 -2.65
N PRO A 487 -0.87 29.50 -3.99
CA PRO A 487 -0.29 28.45 -4.81
C PRO A 487 1.11 28.06 -4.35
N LYS A 488 1.49 26.80 -4.56
CA LYS A 488 2.85 26.32 -4.33
C LYS A 488 3.83 27.10 -5.21
N ILE A 489 4.90 27.62 -4.60
CA ILE A 489 6.02 28.20 -5.33
C ILE A 489 7.08 27.12 -5.48
N GLU A 490 7.54 26.89 -6.70
CA GLU A 490 8.61 25.94 -6.99
C GLU A 490 9.77 26.64 -7.69
N PHE A 491 10.98 26.27 -7.28
CA PHE A 491 12.22 26.55 -7.98
C PHE A 491 12.90 25.23 -8.31
N ASN A 492 13.32 25.07 -9.56
CA ASN A 492 14.05 23.91 -10.04
C ASN A 492 15.31 24.36 -10.76
N TYR A 493 16.45 23.71 -10.47
CA TYR A 493 17.68 23.92 -11.20
C TYR A 493 18.28 22.57 -11.57
N LYS A 494 18.49 22.36 -12.86
CA LYS A 494 19.04 21.13 -13.43
C LYS A 494 20.26 21.43 -14.28
N VAL A 495 21.32 20.66 -14.10
CA VAL A 495 22.52 20.65 -14.93
C VAL A 495 22.80 19.23 -15.39
N GLY A 496 23.14 19.05 -16.65
CA GLY A 496 23.44 17.72 -17.19
C GLY A 496 24.22 17.79 -18.48
N SER A 497 24.89 16.69 -18.79
CA SER A 497 25.53 16.45 -20.07
C SER A 497 24.64 15.56 -20.92
N MET A 498 24.62 15.78 -22.22
CA MET A 498 23.85 15.00 -23.16
C MET A 498 24.65 14.74 -24.43
N ASP A 499 24.84 13.47 -24.72
CA ASP A 499 25.35 12.98 -25.99
C ASP A 499 24.19 12.24 -26.69
N MET A 500 23.76 12.71 -27.84
CA MET A 500 22.61 12.18 -28.55
C MET A 500 22.81 12.06 -30.06
N ASN A 501 22.23 11.03 -30.63
CA ASN A 501 22.14 10.87 -32.07
C ASN A 501 20.84 11.48 -32.61
N ILE A 502 20.96 12.35 -33.62
CA ILE A 502 19.85 12.92 -34.36
C ILE A 502 19.78 12.19 -35.71
N TYR A 503 18.72 11.43 -35.90
CA TYR A 503 18.55 10.59 -37.10
C TYR A 503 17.85 11.36 -38.20
N LYS A 504 18.44 11.30 -39.43
CA LYS A 504 17.78 11.75 -40.65
C LYS A 504 17.20 10.58 -41.45
N SER A 505 17.76 9.40 -41.26
CA SER A 505 17.33 8.09 -41.75
C SER A 505 18.03 7.04 -40.89
N THR A 506 17.71 5.75 -41.04
CA THR A 506 18.39 4.67 -40.30
C THR A 506 19.90 4.60 -40.46
N GLU A 507 20.43 5.16 -41.57
CA GLU A 507 21.85 5.11 -41.92
C GLU A 507 22.57 6.44 -41.66
N ASN A 508 21.84 7.56 -41.65
CA ASN A 508 22.41 8.89 -41.55
C ASN A 508 22.06 9.49 -40.16
N GLN A 509 23.01 9.41 -39.26
CA GLN A 509 22.87 10.05 -37.93
C GLN A 509 23.88 11.19 -37.78
N ASN A 510 23.41 12.28 -37.23
CA ASN A 510 24.27 13.33 -36.68
C ASN A 510 24.45 13.04 -35.19
N ASN A 511 25.60 13.37 -34.61
CA ASN A 511 25.83 13.27 -33.19
C ASN A 511 25.99 14.66 -32.58
N LEU A 512 25.31 14.96 -31.50
CA LEU A 512 25.34 16.22 -30.78
C LEU A 512 25.68 15.98 -29.32
N ASP A 513 26.74 16.66 -28.85
CA ASP A 513 27.22 16.60 -27.48
C ASP A 513 27.20 18.01 -26.88
N PHE A 514 26.54 18.17 -25.74
CA PHE A 514 26.38 19.45 -25.06
C PHE A 514 26.15 19.32 -23.55
N LEU A 515 26.61 20.34 -22.82
CA LEU A 515 26.20 20.59 -21.44
C LEU A 515 24.98 21.53 -21.46
N TYR A 516 23.98 21.22 -20.63
CA TYR A 516 22.83 22.10 -20.47
C TYR A 516 22.57 22.46 -19.02
N GLN A 517 22.11 23.68 -18.82
CA GLN A 517 21.65 24.20 -17.54
C GLN A 517 20.24 24.72 -17.72
N ARG A 518 19.34 24.35 -16.79
CA ARG A 518 17.95 24.80 -16.81
C ARG A 518 17.52 25.26 -15.43
N GLY A 519 17.12 26.52 -15.32
CA GLY A 519 16.51 27.12 -14.14
C GLY A 519 15.03 27.40 -14.38
N GLU A 520 14.16 27.01 -13.48
CA GLU A 520 12.72 27.24 -13.57
C GLU A 520 12.20 27.84 -12.26
N ILE A 521 11.27 28.78 -12.39
CA ILE A 521 10.46 29.26 -11.28
C ILE A 521 9.00 29.22 -11.70
N ASN A 522 8.15 28.59 -10.88
CA ASN A 522 6.74 28.46 -11.22
C ASN A 522 5.82 28.54 -10.00
N LEU A 523 4.57 28.86 -10.29
CA LEU A 523 3.44 28.74 -9.39
C LEU A 523 2.66 27.48 -9.76
N ALA A 524 2.40 26.61 -8.77
CA ALA A 524 1.69 25.36 -8.98
C ALA A 524 0.55 25.18 -7.96
N ASN A 525 -0.41 24.31 -8.28
CA ASN A 525 -1.41 23.88 -7.32
C ASN A 525 -0.83 22.89 -6.29
N ILE A 526 -1.46 22.80 -5.12
CA ILE A 526 -1.13 21.79 -4.11
C ILE A 526 -2.31 20.84 -3.90
N TYR A 527 -1.99 19.53 -3.69
CA TYR A 527 -2.92 18.47 -3.28
C TYR A 527 -4.19 18.33 -4.12
N LEU A 528 -4.18 18.76 -5.38
CA LEU A 528 -5.16 18.30 -6.35
C LEU A 528 -4.73 16.90 -6.80
N ARG A 529 -5.49 15.87 -6.42
CA ARG A 529 -5.10 14.45 -6.59
C ARG A 529 -4.78 14.08 -8.03
N ASN A 530 -5.63 14.51 -8.95
CA ASN A 530 -5.56 14.10 -10.36
C ASN A 530 -5.08 15.20 -11.28
N TYR A 531 -4.80 16.38 -10.76
CA TYR A 531 -4.46 17.54 -11.57
C TYR A 531 -3.20 18.23 -11.05
N ASN A 532 -2.34 18.67 -11.96
CA ASN A 532 -1.20 19.51 -11.68
C ASN A 532 -1.16 20.63 -12.71
N PHE A 533 -1.31 21.89 -12.27
CA PHE A 533 -1.22 23.07 -13.10
C PHE A 533 -0.02 23.89 -12.66
N LYS A 534 0.76 24.34 -13.64
CA LYS A 534 1.93 25.20 -13.43
C LYS A 534 1.93 26.34 -14.42
N VAL A 535 2.34 27.52 -13.95
CA VAL A 535 2.67 28.68 -14.79
C VAL A 535 4.00 29.21 -14.30
N GLY A 536 4.93 29.43 -15.21
CA GLY A 536 6.27 29.83 -14.82
C GLY A 536 7.13 30.42 -15.92
N ALA A 537 8.35 30.75 -15.52
CA ALA A 537 9.41 31.17 -16.40
C ALA A 537 10.57 30.17 -16.33
N ARG A 538 11.24 30.01 -17.44
CA ARG A 538 12.36 29.08 -17.64
C ARG A 538 13.52 29.81 -18.27
N TYR A 539 14.72 29.57 -17.75
CA TYR A 539 15.99 29.95 -18.35
C TYR A 539 16.76 28.70 -18.70
N GLU A 540 17.31 28.63 -19.90
CA GLU A 540 18.08 27.48 -20.39
C GLU A 540 19.37 27.99 -21.05
N HIS A 541 20.48 27.31 -20.77
CA HIS A 541 21.76 27.56 -21.40
C HIS A 541 22.31 26.24 -21.94
N TYR A 542 22.76 26.25 -23.18
CA TYR A 542 23.34 25.14 -23.88
C TYR A 542 24.76 25.48 -24.31
N ASP A 543 25.74 24.72 -23.84
CA ASP A 543 27.15 24.78 -24.16
C ASP A 543 27.49 23.57 -25.04
N TYR A 544 27.70 23.85 -26.34
CA TYR A 544 27.85 22.82 -27.34
C TYR A 544 29.29 22.38 -27.49
N SER A 545 29.62 21.18 -27.04
CA SER A 545 30.98 20.61 -27.09
C SER A 545 31.32 20.08 -28.47
N ARG A 546 30.35 19.41 -29.14
CA ARG A 546 30.62 18.76 -30.44
C ARG A 546 29.33 18.60 -31.25
N TYR A 547 29.42 18.86 -32.54
CA TYR A 547 28.38 18.50 -33.51
C TYR A 547 29.00 17.82 -34.74
N LEU A 548 28.83 16.51 -34.86
CA LEU A 548 29.25 15.70 -35.98
C LEU A 548 28.08 15.55 -36.95
N LYS A 549 28.24 16.03 -38.15
CA LYS A 549 27.25 15.91 -39.21
C LYS A 549 27.72 14.91 -40.26
N TYR A 550 26.85 13.94 -40.57
CA TYR A 550 27.10 12.97 -41.60
C TYR A 550 26.93 13.61 -42.99
N ASN A 551 27.97 13.57 -43.80
CA ASN A 551 27.97 14.05 -45.20
C ASN A 551 28.25 12.87 -46.16
N ILE A 552 27.62 12.90 -47.33
CA ILE A 552 27.90 11.94 -48.44
C ILE A 552 29.09 12.45 -49.25
N PRO A 553 30.12 11.61 -49.61
CA PRO A 553 30.26 10.19 -49.27
C PRO A 553 30.92 9.98 -47.89
N ASP A 554 30.34 9.11 -47.09
CA ASP A 554 30.78 8.44 -45.86
C ASP A 554 31.81 9.18 -44.95
N ASN A 555 31.68 10.51 -44.78
CA ASN A 555 32.52 11.33 -43.91
C ASN A 555 31.69 12.05 -42.89
N TYR A 556 32.16 11.99 -41.63
CA TYR A 556 31.67 12.90 -40.58
C TYR A 556 32.46 14.18 -40.66
N GLN A 557 31.76 15.32 -40.69
CA GLN A 557 32.36 16.66 -40.57
C GLN A 557 31.94 17.27 -39.28
N GLU A 558 32.89 17.73 -38.48
CA GLU A 558 32.65 18.47 -37.23
C GLU A 558 32.27 19.93 -37.55
N TYR A 559 31.21 20.39 -36.92
CA TYR A 559 30.74 21.76 -36.98
C TYR A 559 30.79 22.37 -35.60
N SER A 560 31.26 23.58 -35.47
CA SER A 560 31.15 24.35 -34.24
C SER A 560 29.78 24.98 -34.16
N LEU A 561 29.07 24.75 -33.07
CA LEU A 561 27.86 25.48 -32.70
C LEU A 561 28.21 26.48 -31.63
N GLN A 562 27.57 27.67 -31.69
CA GLN A 562 27.75 28.69 -30.67
C GLN A 562 26.86 28.36 -29.46
N ASP A 563 27.39 28.61 -28.26
CA ASP A 563 26.65 28.52 -27.03
C ASP A 563 25.49 29.47 -27.02
N LYS A 564 24.34 29.04 -26.52
CA LYS A 564 23.12 29.83 -26.55
C LYS A 564 22.36 29.78 -25.24
N SER A 565 21.78 30.92 -24.88
CA SER A 565 20.87 31.06 -23.75
C SER A 565 19.48 31.41 -24.22
N TYR A 566 18.48 30.83 -23.58
CA TYR A 566 17.08 31.03 -23.91
C TYR A 566 16.27 31.35 -22.66
N GLN A 567 15.24 32.17 -22.85
CA GLN A 567 14.22 32.39 -21.81
C GLN A 567 12.85 32.06 -22.39
N SER A 568 12.00 31.51 -21.58
CA SER A 568 10.62 31.24 -21.98
C SER A 568 9.65 31.40 -20.82
N PHE A 569 8.41 31.73 -21.19
CA PHE A 569 7.26 31.65 -20.28
C PHE A 569 6.42 30.45 -20.68
N TYR A 570 5.95 29.69 -19.70
CA TYR A 570 5.20 28.49 -19.99
C TYR A 570 4.00 28.28 -19.04
N PHE A 571 3.01 27.56 -19.53
CA PHE A 571 2.02 26.92 -18.71
C PHE A 571 2.04 25.40 -18.95
N SER A 572 1.75 24.64 -17.92
CA SER A 572 1.62 23.17 -18.02
C SER A 572 0.40 22.74 -17.22
N GLY A 573 -0.41 21.89 -17.82
CA GLY A 573 -1.55 21.24 -17.19
C GLY A 573 -1.43 19.74 -17.37
N LYS A 574 -1.48 18.99 -16.26
CA LYS A 574 -1.50 17.52 -16.27
C LYS A 574 -2.72 17.04 -15.52
N MET A 575 -3.45 16.13 -16.14
CA MET A 575 -4.51 15.34 -15.53
C MET A 575 -4.11 13.87 -15.63
N ASP A 576 -4.19 13.14 -14.55
CA ASP A 576 -3.89 11.73 -14.54
C ASP A 576 -4.79 11.00 -13.55
N ASN A 577 -5.68 10.15 -14.08
CA ASN A 577 -6.55 9.29 -13.31
C ASN A 577 -6.41 7.81 -13.69
N LEU A 578 -5.28 7.43 -14.26
CA LEU A 578 -4.94 6.02 -14.49
C LEU A 578 -4.89 5.26 -13.16
N ASP A 579 -5.23 3.99 -13.19
CA ASP A 579 -5.24 3.11 -12.02
C ASP A 579 -3.87 2.44 -11.74
N ASP A 580 -2.96 2.46 -12.73
CA ASP A 580 -1.58 1.94 -12.61
C ASP A 580 -0.64 2.78 -13.47
N ASP A 581 0.65 2.87 -13.13
CA ASP A 581 1.65 3.66 -13.88
C ASP A 581 2.09 3.00 -15.19
N TYR A 582 2.15 1.66 -15.24
CA TYR A 582 2.70 0.90 -16.36
C TYR A 582 1.69 -0.04 -17.02
N PHE A 583 0.74 -0.56 -16.24
CA PHE A 583 -0.21 -1.58 -16.70
C PHE A 583 -1.66 -1.15 -16.47
N ALA A 584 -1.95 0.15 -16.59
CA ALA A 584 -3.27 0.72 -16.36
C ALA A 584 -4.38 -0.01 -17.16
N ARG A 585 -5.51 -0.22 -16.51
CA ARG A 585 -6.70 -0.83 -17.08
C ARG A 585 -7.84 0.16 -17.25
N HIS A 586 -7.85 1.19 -16.41
CA HIS A 586 -8.90 2.21 -16.37
C HIS A 586 -8.30 3.59 -16.21
N GLY A 587 -8.86 4.55 -16.92
CA GLY A 587 -8.53 5.95 -16.76
C GLY A 587 -7.99 6.60 -18.02
N VAL A 588 -7.63 7.87 -17.84
CA VAL A 588 -7.07 8.73 -18.89
C VAL A 588 -6.01 9.63 -18.25
N ALA A 589 -4.89 9.81 -18.92
CA ALA A 589 -3.92 10.85 -18.63
C ALA A 589 -3.89 11.87 -19.77
N VAL A 590 -3.82 13.14 -19.42
CA VAL A 590 -3.73 14.26 -20.37
C VAL A 590 -2.63 15.20 -19.90
N GLU A 591 -1.72 15.55 -20.79
CA GLU A 591 -0.71 16.57 -20.58
C GLU A 591 -0.83 17.63 -21.66
N ILE A 592 -0.90 18.91 -21.26
CA ILE A 592 -0.83 20.05 -22.16
C ILE A 592 0.29 20.98 -21.67
N GLU A 593 1.14 21.43 -22.57
CA GLU A 593 2.17 22.44 -22.29
C GLU A 593 2.16 23.48 -23.41
N GLY A 594 2.13 24.74 -23.04
CA GLY A 594 2.33 25.86 -23.97
C GLY A 594 3.52 26.70 -23.50
N ALA A 595 4.42 27.03 -24.39
CA ALA A 595 5.58 27.88 -24.10
C ALA A 595 5.79 28.94 -25.17
N TYR A 596 6.32 30.10 -24.76
CA TYR A 596 6.65 31.22 -25.62
C TYR A 596 8.06 31.72 -25.34
N TRP A 597 8.86 31.84 -26.38
CA TRP A 597 10.24 32.35 -26.39
C TRP A 597 10.28 33.76 -27.02
N PRO A 598 10.43 34.82 -26.22
CA PRO A 598 10.45 36.21 -26.72
C PRO A 598 11.81 36.60 -27.34
N LYS A 599 11.80 37.53 -28.30
CA LYS A 599 12.99 38.00 -29.00
C LYS A 599 14.01 38.70 -28.10
N ALA A 600 13.56 39.35 -27.03
CA ALA A 600 14.40 40.30 -26.25
C ALA A 600 15.55 39.63 -25.46
N TYR A 601 15.54 38.32 -25.30
CA TYR A 601 16.44 37.59 -24.40
C TYR A 601 17.24 36.50 -25.08
N SER A 602 17.10 36.31 -26.38
CA SER A 602 17.81 35.28 -27.14
C SER A 602 18.62 35.89 -28.27
N ASN A 603 19.92 35.58 -28.32
CA ASN A 603 20.91 36.12 -29.26
C ASN A 603 20.45 35.98 -30.74
N GLY A 604 19.71 36.96 -31.25
CA GLY A 604 19.30 36.99 -32.66
C GLY A 604 18.18 36.05 -33.09
N MET A 605 17.60 35.28 -32.18
CA MET A 605 16.50 34.33 -32.44
C MET A 605 15.19 35.07 -32.76
N THR A 606 14.42 34.61 -33.73
CA THR A 606 13.06 35.06 -33.95
C THR A 606 12.15 34.51 -32.84
N PRO A 607 11.18 35.34 -32.34
CA PRO A 607 10.26 34.84 -31.32
C PRO A 607 9.38 33.75 -31.90
N PHE A 608 9.16 32.68 -31.10
CA PHE A 608 8.26 31.61 -31.45
C PHE A 608 7.50 31.08 -30.24
N GLY A 609 6.44 30.37 -30.47
CA GLY A 609 5.67 29.63 -29.46
C GLY A 609 5.58 28.15 -29.81
N ALA A 610 5.26 27.31 -28.82
CA ALA A 610 4.95 25.92 -29.05
C ALA A 610 3.85 25.45 -28.12
N VAL A 611 2.98 24.57 -28.64
CA VAL A 611 1.95 23.89 -27.85
C VAL A 611 2.09 22.39 -28.04
N LYS A 612 2.16 21.65 -26.93
CA LYS A 612 2.20 20.18 -26.87
C LYS A 612 0.94 19.66 -26.21
N LEU A 613 0.38 18.57 -26.76
CA LEU A 613 -0.73 17.82 -26.18
C LEU A 613 -0.37 16.34 -26.20
N MET A 614 -0.57 15.65 -25.09
CA MET A 614 -0.48 14.20 -24.99
C MET A 614 -1.71 13.66 -24.28
N VAL A 615 -2.31 12.63 -24.83
CA VAL A 615 -3.48 11.95 -24.27
C VAL A 615 -3.22 10.44 -24.30
N ASP A 616 -3.29 9.82 -23.13
CA ASP A 616 -3.16 8.38 -22.95
C ASP A 616 -4.44 7.84 -22.34
N GLY A 617 -5.13 6.96 -23.04
CA GLY A 617 -6.40 6.39 -22.59
C GLY A 617 -6.32 4.89 -22.36
N THR A 618 -7.30 4.36 -21.60
CA THR A 618 -7.44 2.92 -21.39
C THR A 618 -8.89 2.48 -21.55
N MET A 619 -9.12 1.41 -22.29
CA MET A 619 -10.43 0.80 -22.52
C MET A 619 -10.33 -0.71 -22.29
N SER A 620 -10.85 -1.20 -21.15
CA SER A 620 -10.85 -2.63 -20.82
C SER A 620 -11.94 -3.38 -21.59
N ALA A 621 -11.56 -4.44 -22.31
CA ALA A 621 -12.46 -5.39 -22.96
C ALA A 621 -12.40 -6.73 -22.21
N GLY A 622 -13.13 -6.82 -21.10
CA GLY A 622 -13.13 -7.96 -20.20
C GLY A 622 -11.89 -8.02 -19.28
N LYS A 623 -11.62 -9.19 -18.67
CA LYS A 623 -10.60 -9.32 -17.62
C LYS A 623 -9.14 -9.29 -18.11
N ARG A 624 -8.86 -9.58 -19.38
CA ARG A 624 -7.49 -9.81 -19.89
C ARG A 624 -7.09 -8.95 -21.07
N LEU A 625 -8.01 -8.30 -21.76
CA LEU A 625 -7.75 -7.47 -22.93
C LEU A 625 -8.00 -6.01 -22.60
N VAL A 626 -7.06 -5.15 -22.99
CA VAL A 626 -7.15 -3.69 -22.82
C VAL A 626 -6.69 -3.03 -24.10
N PHE A 627 -7.46 -2.08 -24.61
CA PHE A 627 -7.08 -1.18 -25.68
C PHE A 627 -6.57 0.13 -25.08
N LEU A 628 -5.46 0.61 -25.61
CA LEU A 628 -4.76 1.80 -25.13
C LEU A 628 -4.66 2.79 -26.32
N PRO A 629 -5.65 3.67 -26.49
CA PRO A 629 -5.56 4.76 -27.47
C PRO A 629 -4.64 5.86 -26.93
N HIS A 630 -3.75 6.34 -27.81
CA HIS A 630 -2.85 7.46 -27.54
C HIS A 630 -2.96 8.49 -28.65
N LEU A 631 -2.96 9.77 -28.27
CA LEU A 631 -2.91 10.88 -29.20
C LEU A 631 -1.86 11.89 -28.72
N TYR A 632 -0.85 12.12 -29.51
CA TYR A 632 0.22 13.04 -29.22
C TYR A 632 0.31 14.09 -30.33
N GLY A 633 0.56 15.35 -29.96
CA GLY A 633 0.72 16.41 -30.93
C GLY A 633 1.59 17.53 -30.40
N ARG A 634 2.32 18.17 -31.30
CA ARG A 634 3.04 19.41 -31.02
C ARG A 634 3.06 20.30 -32.25
N VAL A 635 2.81 21.58 -32.00
CA VAL A 635 2.81 22.62 -33.02
C VAL A 635 3.75 23.74 -32.58
N ILE A 636 4.64 24.13 -33.49
CA ILE A 636 5.49 25.33 -33.36
C ILE A 636 4.84 26.47 -34.17
N ILE A 637 4.66 27.59 -33.54
CA ILE A 637 4.07 28.82 -34.09
C ILE A 637 5.19 29.84 -34.26
N GLY A 638 5.50 30.23 -35.50
CA GLY A 638 6.64 31.05 -35.86
C GLY A 638 7.82 30.24 -36.40
N ASP A 639 8.94 30.89 -36.67
CA ASP A 639 10.14 30.27 -37.23
C ASP A 639 11.10 29.83 -36.13
N CYS A 640 11.11 28.54 -35.84
CA CYS A 640 12.06 27.92 -34.91
C CYS A 640 13.15 27.17 -35.70
N THR A 641 14.39 27.62 -35.58
CA THR A 641 15.57 26.94 -36.14
C THR A 641 16.47 26.34 -35.06
N GLU A 642 16.10 26.51 -33.81
CA GLU A 642 16.91 26.14 -32.64
C GLU A 642 16.78 24.64 -32.33
N ILE A 643 17.89 23.90 -32.41
CA ILE A 643 17.97 22.46 -32.26
C ILE A 643 17.22 21.95 -30.99
N PRO A 644 17.38 22.54 -29.80
CA PRO A 644 16.71 22.08 -28.60
C PRO A 644 15.18 22.16 -28.64
N TYR A 645 14.60 22.94 -29.56
CA TYR A 645 13.16 23.22 -29.60
C TYR A 645 12.43 22.71 -30.84
N LEU A 646 13.16 22.12 -31.80
CA LEU A 646 12.54 21.43 -32.93
C LEU A 646 11.58 20.33 -32.48
N ASN A 647 10.67 19.95 -33.35
CA ASN A 647 9.87 18.74 -33.13
C ASN A 647 10.73 17.50 -33.38
N TYR A 648 10.67 16.57 -32.42
CA TYR A 648 11.28 15.25 -32.53
C TYR A 648 10.23 14.17 -32.31
N PHE A 649 10.37 13.07 -33.04
CA PHE A 649 9.55 11.89 -32.86
C PHE A 649 10.41 10.61 -32.88
N GLY A 650 9.86 9.52 -32.34
CA GLY A 650 10.50 8.23 -32.32
C GLY A 650 10.61 7.62 -30.92
N GLY A 651 11.00 6.35 -30.87
CA GLY A 651 11.12 5.57 -29.65
C GLY A 651 9.80 5.18 -28.98
N SER A 652 9.90 4.35 -27.97
CA SER A 652 8.72 3.81 -27.24
C SER A 652 8.19 4.76 -26.18
N GLU A 653 9.06 5.61 -25.60
CA GLU A 653 8.80 6.41 -24.42
C GLU A 653 8.90 7.92 -24.75
N PRO A 654 8.05 8.76 -24.16
CA PRO A 654 8.07 10.20 -24.42
C PRO A 654 9.23 10.89 -23.71
N GLY A 655 9.72 11.98 -24.32
CA GLY A 655 10.60 12.96 -23.68
C GLY A 655 11.98 12.44 -23.28
N ARG A 656 12.50 11.45 -23.96
CA ARG A 656 13.76 10.80 -23.60
C ARG A 656 14.98 11.73 -23.63
N TYR A 657 15.19 12.45 -24.70
CA TYR A 657 16.26 13.44 -24.85
C TYR A 657 15.76 14.84 -24.60
N PHE A 658 14.69 15.23 -25.27
CA PHE A 658 14.01 16.50 -25.10
C PHE A 658 12.58 16.30 -24.61
N GLY A 659 12.10 17.15 -23.72
CA GLY A 659 10.76 17.06 -23.15
C GLY A 659 9.61 17.14 -24.18
N GLN A 660 9.90 17.65 -25.38
CA GLN A 660 8.94 17.76 -26.48
C GLN A 660 8.94 16.57 -27.45
N GLN A 661 9.83 15.58 -27.29
CA GLN A 661 9.86 14.39 -28.14
C GLN A 661 8.55 13.60 -28.02
N LEU A 662 7.96 13.24 -29.16
CA LEU A 662 6.75 12.44 -29.24
C LEU A 662 7.08 10.96 -29.50
N PRO A 663 6.53 10.01 -28.74
CA PRO A 663 6.79 8.59 -28.95
C PRO A 663 6.17 8.11 -30.26
N PHE A 664 6.94 7.31 -31.03
CA PHE A 664 6.54 6.70 -32.27
C PHE A 664 7.27 5.36 -32.44
N ILE A 665 6.50 4.26 -32.42
CA ILE A 665 7.03 2.90 -32.60
C ILE A 665 7.37 2.70 -34.07
N GLY A 666 8.57 2.23 -34.35
CA GLY A 666 9.08 2.01 -35.71
C GLY A 666 10.23 2.91 -36.10
N MET A 667 10.60 3.87 -35.26
CA MET A 667 11.67 4.82 -35.52
C MET A 667 12.59 4.94 -34.33
N ASN A 668 13.84 5.34 -34.59
CA ASN A 668 14.81 5.71 -33.55
C ASN A 668 14.34 6.91 -32.75
N HIS A 669 14.97 7.21 -31.61
CA HIS A 669 14.43 8.11 -30.59
C HIS A 669 14.41 9.60 -30.98
N ALA A 670 15.29 10.09 -31.83
CA ALA A 670 15.38 11.53 -32.12
C ALA A 670 15.40 11.79 -33.62
N ASN A 671 14.23 11.73 -34.24
CA ASN A 671 14.05 12.12 -35.65
C ASN A 671 13.41 13.52 -35.69
N PRO A 672 14.09 14.55 -36.26
CA PRO A 672 13.51 15.86 -36.42
C PRO A 672 12.42 15.84 -37.50
N ILE A 673 11.40 16.67 -37.32
CA ILE A 673 10.27 16.75 -38.24
C ILE A 673 9.73 18.17 -38.32
N TYR A 674 8.75 18.41 -39.19
CA TYR A 674 8.17 19.73 -39.46
C TYR A 674 7.51 20.38 -38.24
N ASN A 675 7.14 21.67 -38.36
CA ASN A 675 6.64 22.49 -37.27
C ASN A 675 5.32 21.99 -36.66
N SER A 676 4.53 21.26 -37.42
CA SER A 676 3.28 20.65 -36.92
C SER A 676 3.37 19.14 -37.03
N VAL A 677 3.14 18.43 -35.94
CA VAL A 677 3.18 16.96 -35.87
C VAL A 677 2.09 16.41 -34.98
N MET A 678 1.49 15.31 -35.42
CA MET A 678 0.51 14.54 -34.67
C MET A 678 0.79 13.04 -34.83
N VAL A 679 0.70 12.29 -33.74
CA VAL A 679 0.80 10.81 -33.71
C VAL A 679 -0.47 10.27 -33.09
N ALA A 680 -1.16 9.41 -33.83
CA ALA A 680 -2.24 8.56 -33.32
C ALA A 680 -1.72 7.15 -33.18
N ARG A 681 -1.85 6.56 -31.99
CA ARG A 681 -1.37 5.21 -31.68
C ARG A 681 -2.46 4.39 -31.00
N MET A 682 -2.55 3.11 -31.32
CA MET A 682 -3.41 2.14 -30.66
C MET A 682 -2.58 0.91 -30.26
N ASP A 683 -2.59 0.60 -28.97
CA ASP A 683 -2.02 -0.63 -28.44
C ASP A 683 -3.14 -1.57 -28.00
N ALA A 684 -3.11 -2.81 -28.45
CA ALA A 684 -3.98 -3.89 -27.95
C ALA A 684 -3.15 -4.78 -27.03
N ARG A 685 -3.38 -4.67 -25.72
CA ARG A 685 -2.66 -5.39 -24.67
C ARG A 685 -3.46 -6.57 -24.17
N ARG A 686 -2.87 -7.76 -24.21
CA ARG A 686 -3.44 -8.98 -23.60
C ARG A 686 -2.57 -9.48 -22.46
N GLN A 687 -3.22 -9.76 -21.31
CA GLN A 687 -2.57 -10.32 -20.14
C GLN A 687 -2.62 -11.86 -20.17
N PHE A 688 -1.48 -12.49 -19.84
CA PHE A 688 -1.30 -13.94 -19.67
C PHE A 688 -0.78 -14.20 -18.25
N GLY A 689 -1.47 -15.07 -17.49
CA GLY A 689 -1.14 -15.24 -16.07
C GLY A 689 -1.34 -13.95 -15.28
N SER A 690 -0.53 -13.73 -14.22
CA SER A 690 -0.63 -12.56 -13.34
C SER A 690 0.21 -11.37 -13.83
N ASN A 691 1.40 -11.61 -14.42
CA ASN A 691 2.42 -10.59 -14.63
C ASN A 691 2.94 -10.48 -16.07
N HIS A 692 2.41 -11.25 -17.03
CA HIS A 692 2.86 -11.31 -18.41
C HIS A 692 1.89 -10.60 -19.34
N TYR A 693 2.40 -9.78 -20.25
CA TYR A 693 1.61 -8.98 -21.17
C TYR A 693 2.21 -9.04 -22.58
N VAL A 694 1.36 -9.11 -23.59
CA VAL A 694 1.73 -8.98 -25.01
C VAL A 694 0.91 -7.85 -25.61
N TYR A 695 1.56 -7.03 -26.39
CA TYR A 695 0.95 -5.89 -27.10
C TYR A 695 1.10 -6.05 -28.60
N ALA A 696 0.05 -5.73 -29.32
CA ALA A 696 0.09 -5.38 -30.73
C ALA A 696 -0.07 -3.86 -30.83
N ILE A 697 0.84 -3.20 -31.54
CA ILE A 697 0.93 -1.74 -31.59
C ILE A 697 0.83 -1.30 -33.03
N ALA A 698 -0.02 -0.31 -33.30
CA ALA A 698 -0.07 0.41 -34.58
C ALA A 698 -0.08 1.90 -34.29
N ASN A 699 0.75 2.67 -35.01
CA ASN A 699 0.74 4.11 -34.93
C ASN A 699 0.85 4.76 -36.31
N TYR A 700 0.24 5.94 -36.43
CA TYR A 700 0.27 6.76 -37.60
C TYR A 700 0.66 8.18 -37.25
N LEU A 701 1.69 8.69 -37.89
CA LEU A 701 2.17 10.06 -37.76
C LEU A 701 1.73 10.89 -38.96
N ARG A 702 1.30 12.13 -38.70
CA ARG A 702 1.12 13.17 -39.72
C ARG A 702 1.94 14.40 -39.32
N SER A 703 2.57 15.03 -40.32
CA SER A 703 3.36 16.24 -40.12
C SER A 703 3.29 17.19 -41.31
N GLY A 704 3.52 18.47 -41.09
CA GLY A 704 3.56 19.53 -42.09
C GLY A 704 4.17 20.80 -41.53
N MET A 705 4.46 21.77 -42.40
CA MET A 705 4.97 23.10 -42.00
C MET A 705 3.93 23.90 -41.22
N SER A 706 2.64 23.64 -41.47
CA SER A 706 1.51 24.25 -40.75
C SER A 706 0.47 23.17 -40.38
N ILE A 707 -0.50 23.53 -39.53
CA ILE A 707 -1.62 22.66 -39.17
C ILE A 707 -2.43 22.30 -40.42
N ASP A 708 -2.70 23.28 -41.30
CA ASP A 708 -3.49 23.07 -42.51
C ASP A 708 -2.78 22.12 -43.48
N GLU A 709 -1.45 22.25 -43.61
CA GLU A 709 -0.67 21.31 -44.43
C GLU A 709 -0.67 19.91 -43.82
N MET A 710 -0.43 19.81 -42.52
CA MET A 710 -0.44 18.54 -41.78
C MET A 710 -1.78 17.80 -41.95
N LEU A 711 -2.91 18.49 -41.92
CA LEU A 711 -4.25 17.89 -42.05
C LEU A 711 -4.67 17.67 -43.51
N SER A 712 -4.02 18.32 -44.49
CA SER A 712 -4.31 18.17 -45.92
C SER A 712 -3.63 16.98 -46.54
N SER A 713 -3.95 16.66 -47.82
CA SER A 713 -3.26 15.64 -48.60
C SER A 713 -1.76 15.88 -48.85
N ARG A 714 -1.30 17.13 -48.66
CA ARG A 714 0.11 17.52 -48.76
C ARG A 714 0.96 17.19 -47.55
N GLY A 715 0.32 16.88 -46.38
CA GLY A 715 1.02 16.48 -45.17
C GLY A 715 1.79 15.17 -45.33
N PHE A 716 2.97 15.12 -44.76
CA PHE A 716 3.81 13.91 -44.68
C PHE A 716 3.22 12.89 -43.70
N GLY A 717 3.23 11.62 -44.01
CA GLY A 717 2.68 10.56 -43.17
C GLY A 717 3.58 9.36 -43.05
N ILE A 718 3.61 8.71 -41.89
CA ILE A 718 4.36 7.49 -41.60
C ILE A 718 3.47 6.52 -40.80
N TRP A 719 3.50 5.24 -41.21
CA TRP A 719 2.96 4.13 -40.45
C TRP A 719 4.05 3.41 -39.66
N GLY A 720 3.78 3.06 -38.42
CA GLY A 720 4.65 2.23 -37.60
C GLY A 720 3.87 1.10 -36.94
N PHE A 721 4.48 -0.06 -36.82
CA PHE A 721 3.91 -1.24 -36.21
C PHE A 721 4.91 -1.89 -35.27
N GLY A 722 4.41 -2.52 -34.24
CA GLY A 722 5.26 -3.20 -33.25
C GLY A 722 4.54 -4.31 -32.49
N VAL A 723 5.34 -5.25 -31.99
CA VAL A 723 4.91 -6.25 -31.03
C VAL A 723 5.79 -6.10 -29.80
N LYS A 724 5.17 -5.92 -28.63
CA LYS A 724 5.87 -5.78 -27.34
C LYS A 724 5.45 -6.90 -26.40
N TYR A 725 6.43 -7.57 -25.81
CA TYR A 725 6.24 -8.40 -24.63
C TYR A 725 6.66 -7.58 -23.40
N ALA A 726 5.87 -7.67 -22.34
CA ALA A 726 6.22 -7.05 -21.06
C ALA A 726 5.96 -8.01 -19.89
N TYR A 727 6.81 -7.92 -18.87
CA TYR A 727 6.70 -8.65 -17.63
C TYR A 727 6.78 -7.70 -16.45
N ASN A 728 5.78 -7.75 -15.57
CA ASN A 728 5.75 -6.95 -14.33
C ASN A 728 6.63 -7.64 -13.29
N SER A 729 7.91 -7.25 -13.23
CA SER A 729 8.90 -7.83 -12.33
C SER A 729 8.98 -7.06 -11.01
N PRO A 730 9.51 -7.66 -9.92
CA PRO A 730 9.75 -6.96 -8.64
C PRO A 730 10.71 -5.77 -8.73
N ILE A 731 11.56 -5.72 -9.74
CA ILE A 731 12.54 -4.64 -9.97
C ILE A 731 12.08 -3.64 -11.05
N GLY A 732 10.78 -3.59 -11.33
CA GLY A 732 10.17 -2.77 -12.36
C GLY A 732 9.83 -3.53 -13.64
N PRO A 733 9.14 -2.89 -14.60
CA PRO A 733 8.72 -3.53 -15.83
C PRO A 733 9.92 -3.93 -16.70
N LEU A 734 9.92 -5.19 -17.15
CA LEU A 734 10.79 -5.67 -18.24
C LEU A 734 10.00 -5.60 -19.53
N SER A 735 10.53 -5.03 -20.60
CA SER A 735 9.88 -5.06 -21.92
C SER A 735 10.84 -5.31 -23.05
N VAL A 736 10.37 -6.04 -24.06
CA VAL A 736 11.04 -6.26 -25.34
C VAL A 736 10.06 -5.87 -26.43
N ASN A 737 10.46 -4.98 -27.31
CA ASN A 737 9.66 -4.47 -28.41
C ASN A 737 10.41 -4.70 -29.73
N VAL A 738 9.75 -5.30 -30.70
CA VAL A 738 10.21 -5.40 -32.10
C VAL A 738 9.27 -4.57 -32.93
N HIS A 739 9.81 -3.73 -33.80
CA HIS A 739 9.05 -2.75 -34.55
C HIS A 739 9.52 -2.57 -35.97
N TRP A 740 8.66 -1.96 -36.78
CA TRP A 740 8.91 -1.65 -38.18
C TRP A 740 8.12 -0.40 -38.60
N SER A 741 8.63 0.36 -39.57
CA SER A 741 7.91 1.48 -40.16
C SER A 741 8.02 1.45 -41.70
N ASP A 742 7.06 2.07 -42.37
CA ASP A 742 7.05 2.24 -43.82
C ASP A 742 7.99 3.35 -44.31
N TYR A 743 8.64 4.07 -43.39
CA TYR A 743 9.63 5.09 -43.68
C TYR A 743 11.02 4.48 -43.94
N ASP A 744 11.48 3.66 -43.03
CA ASP A 744 12.82 3.06 -43.05
C ASP A 744 12.83 1.65 -43.67
N HIS A 745 11.68 0.97 -43.75
CA HIS A 745 11.52 -0.41 -44.19
C HIS A 745 12.43 -1.43 -43.49
N LYS A 746 12.91 -1.10 -42.26
CA LYS A 746 13.79 -1.94 -41.44
C LYS A 746 13.12 -2.34 -40.14
N PHE A 747 13.48 -3.53 -39.65
CA PHE A 747 13.10 -3.94 -38.30
C PHE A 747 14.07 -3.37 -37.27
N GLY A 748 13.51 -2.80 -36.22
CA GLY A 748 14.22 -2.39 -35.01
C GLY A 748 13.80 -3.18 -33.81
N ALA A 749 14.61 -3.16 -32.75
CA ALA A 749 14.28 -3.76 -31.47
C ALA A 749 14.69 -2.83 -30.32
N TYR A 750 13.88 -2.83 -29.24
CA TYR A 750 14.15 -2.06 -28.04
C TYR A 750 13.87 -2.93 -26.81
N VAL A 751 14.82 -2.93 -25.86
CA VAL A 751 14.72 -3.68 -24.61
C VAL A 751 14.84 -2.70 -23.45
N SER A 752 13.98 -2.82 -22.44
CA SER A 752 14.09 -2.04 -21.23
C SER A 752 13.75 -2.86 -19.98
N LEU A 753 14.39 -2.54 -18.87
CA LEU A 753 14.16 -3.11 -17.53
C LEU A 753 14.22 -1.99 -16.51
N GLY A 754 13.28 -1.95 -15.61
CA GLY A 754 13.20 -0.96 -14.53
C GLY A 754 12.22 0.16 -14.78
N HIS A 755 12.10 1.06 -13.81
CA HIS A 755 11.19 2.19 -13.85
C HIS A 755 11.71 3.28 -14.79
N TYR A 756 10.83 3.97 -15.49
CA TYR A 756 11.22 5.05 -16.40
C TYR A 756 11.51 6.35 -15.64
N PHE A 757 12.70 6.96 -15.85
CA PHE A 757 13.12 8.23 -15.26
C PHE A 757 14.05 9.04 -16.17
#